data_ee135daedf1eb464ae9d055b0af51c7a
#
_entry.id   ee135daedf1eb464ae9d055b0af51c7a
#
_cell.length_a   1.000
_cell.length_b   1.000
_cell.length_c   1.000
_cell.angle_alpha   90.00
_cell.angle_beta   90.00
_cell.angle_gamma   90.00
#
_symmetry.space_group_name_H-M   'P 1'
#
loop_
_entity.id
_entity.type
_entity.pdbx_description
1 polymer ?
#
loop_
_entity_poly.entity_id
_entity_poly.type
_entity_poly.pdbx_seq_one_letter_code
_entity_poly.pdbx_strand_id
1 'polypeptide(L)'
;MAKKEKGLTPMMQQFFSLKAKHPDALLLFRCGDFYETYCDDAVDASRILGITLTKRNNSGSSPSTEMAGFPHHALDTYLPKLIRAGRRVAICDQLEDPKLTKKLVKRGITELVTPGVAMTDNVLNYKENNFLAAVHFGKGSCGVAFLDISTGEFLTTEGPYDYIQKLIANFQPKEVLFERGKKADFERFFGTKHCVFELDEWVFNEQTARQKLQKHFSVKNLKGFGIDHLKNGIVASGAVLQYLEITQHTHISHITSLSRIDEERFVRLDNFTIRSLELTSSMQDGGSTLIDVLDRTASPMGARMLNRWVRFPLRNAADIDKRLDVVEEFFKDTMLRQTIDENICGVGDLERITAKVATGRVTPREMVQLKNALLAMKPIKEVCAASSNATLSLMAEKIDDCKELSDRIEMEIEPDPPQLVNKGHVIRNGVDEELDRTRDIAYNGKDYLLKIQERETEETGISSLKIGYNNVFGYYLEVRNIHKDKVPETWIRKQTLANAERYITQELKQYEEQILGAEDRILQLETRLYGELVQSSQHYIHTIQKDAHIIAQLDCLLSFAKTAEEHRYVRPQVLQDDIVIDIRQGRHPVIETQMPIGESYVPNDIYLDDKKQQIMIITGPNMAGKSALLRQTALITLMAQIGSYVPAESAKIGIVDKIFTRVGASDNISMGESTFMVEMTEAANILNNVTPRSLVLFDELGRGTSTYDGISIAWAIVEYLHEQPRAAARTLFATHYHELNEMEKNFTRIKNYNVSVKEMNGKVIFLRRLERGGSEHSFGIHVAQIAGMPKSIINRANTILKQLEADNSGVGAAGKAAVENISTPAEGSQLSFFQLDDPVLCQVRDEILGLDINNLTPMEALNKLNDIKTIVGGK
;
A
#
# COMPACT_ATOMS: atom_id res chain seq x y z
N MET A 1 -34.88 9.03 24.06
CA MET A 1 -34.09 10.28 24.09
C MET A 1 -34.86 11.47 23.48
N ALA A 2 -35.90 11.90 24.08
CA ALA A 2 -36.76 12.96 23.52
C ALA A 2 -37.07 14.02 24.59
N LYS A 3 -36.03 14.69 25.13
CA LYS A 3 -36.28 15.74 26.16
C LYS A 3 -35.13 16.79 26.23
N LYS A 4 -34.57 17.26 25.07
CA LYS A 4 -33.60 18.37 25.07
C LYS A 4 -33.63 19.28 23.84
N GLU A 5 -34.73 19.39 23.13
CA GLU A 5 -34.80 20.23 21.89
C GLU A 5 -35.29 21.67 22.08
N LYS A 6 -35.56 22.11 23.30
CA LYS A 6 -35.96 23.50 23.57
C LYS A 6 -34.75 24.36 23.85
N GLY A 7 -34.26 25.06 22.83
CA GLY A 7 -33.16 26.03 22.94
C GLY A 7 -32.11 26.03 21.83
N LEU A 8 -32.14 25.08 20.90
CA LEU A 8 -31.19 25.05 19.76
C LEU A 8 -31.64 25.98 18.64
N THR A 9 -30.68 26.68 18.01
CA THR A 9 -30.96 27.45 16.80
C THR A 9 -31.41 26.52 15.66
N PRO A 10 -32.23 26.98 14.71
CA PRO A 10 -32.68 26.15 13.59
C PRO A 10 -31.56 25.51 12.80
N MET A 11 -30.40 26.18 12.70
CA MET A 11 -29.18 25.65 12.06
C MET A 11 -28.58 24.48 12.86
N MET A 12 -28.49 24.60 14.19
CA MET A 12 -28.00 23.51 15.04
C MET A 12 -28.96 22.32 15.05
N GLN A 13 -30.27 22.54 14.92
CA GLN A 13 -31.23 21.45 14.72
C GLN A 13 -30.98 20.69 13.41
N GLN A 14 -30.67 21.37 12.32
CA GLN A 14 -30.21 20.73 11.07
C GLN A 14 -28.94 19.92 11.27
N PHE A 15 -27.93 20.50 11.94
CA PHE A 15 -26.66 19.81 12.22
C PHE A 15 -26.91 18.50 12.98
N PHE A 16 -27.61 18.53 14.10
CA PHE A 16 -27.87 17.33 14.92
C PHE A 16 -28.73 16.30 14.20
N SER A 17 -29.68 16.73 13.38
CA SER A 17 -30.49 15.80 12.58
C SER A 17 -29.69 15.06 11.51
N LEU A 18 -28.70 15.71 10.92
CA LEU A 18 -27.76 15.11 9.96
C LEU A 18 -26.72 14.24 10.66
N LYS A 19 -26.18 14.72 11.80
CA LYS A 19 -25.24 13.93 12.60
C LYS A 19 -25.86 12.64 13.15
N ALA A 20 -27.12 12.67 13.52
CA ALA A 20 -27.85 11.46 13.97
C ALA A 20 -27.97 10.37 12.90
N LYS A 21 -27.89 10.72 11.63
CA LYS A 21 -27.89 9.74 10.51
C LYS A 21 -26.53 9.07 10.33
N HIS A 22 -25.45 9.76 10.67
CA HIS A 22 -24.06 9.29 10.55
C HIS A 22 -23.29 9.60 11.85
N PRO A 23 -23.63 8.92 12.96
CA PRO A 23 -23.06 9.22 14.26
C PRO A 23 -21.54 8.92 14.35
N ASP A 24 -21.09 8.02 13.52
CA ASP A 24 -19.71 7.55 13.40
C ASP A 24 -18.81 8.40 12.49
N ALA A 25 -19.40 9.31 11.69
CA ALA A 25 -18.67 10.17 10.76
C ALA A 25 -18.52 11.59 11.32
N LEU A 26 -17.32 12.18 11.18
CA LEU A 26 -17.07 13.59 11.46
C LEU A 26 -17.85 14.43 10.45
N LEU A 27 -18.76 15.28 10.93
CA LEU A 27 -19.63 16.08 10.06
C LEU A 27 -18.99 17.45 9.76
N LEU A 28 -18.61 17.68 8.52
CA LEU A 28 -18.23 18.98 7.98
C LEU A 28 -19.48 19.70 7.47
N PHE A 29 -19.95 20.68 8.20
CA PHE A 29 -21.23 21.35 7.96
C PHE A 29 -21.00 22.72 7.34
N ARG A 30 -21.49 22.95 6.11
CA ARG A 30 -21.31 24.21 5.38
C ARG A 30 -22.07 25.35 6.02
N CYS A 31 -21.33 26.38 6.47
CA CYS A 31 -21.87 27.61 7.02
C CYS A 31 -21.29 28.82 6.28
N GLY A 32 -22.00 29.34 5.27
CA GLY A 32 -21.47 30.39 4.42
C GLY A 32 -20.18 29.96 3.72
N ASP A 33 -19.10 30.68 3.98
CA ASP A 33 -17.78 30.40 3.37
C ASP A 33 -16.91 29.40 4.16
N PHE A 34 -17.45 28.79 5.21
CA PHE A 34 -16.73 27.85 6.07
C PHE A 34 -17.38 26.46 6.11
N TYR A 35 -16.57 25.43 6.28
CA TYR A 35 -16.99 24.17 6.87
C TYR A 35 -16.75 24.24 8.37
N GLU A 36 -17.79 24.07 9.14
CA GLU A 36 -17.77 24.08 10.59
C GLU A 36 -18.12 22.67 11.12
N THR A 37 -17.49 22.30 12.23
CA THR A 37 -17.80 21.07 12.95
C THR A 37 -17.98 21.38 14.42
N TYR A 38 -18.78 20.56 15.16
CA TYR A 38 -19.23 20.89 16.50
C TYR A 38 -19.09 19.70 17.44
N CYS A 39 -19.10 19.97 18.76
CA CYS A 39 -18.98 18.98 19.84
C CYS A 39 -17.68 18.13 19.73
N ASP A 40 -17.80 16.82 19.91
CA ASP A 40 -16.69 15.88 19.85
C ASP A 40 -15.97 15.89 18.47
N ASP A 41 -16.73 16.09 17.39
CA ASP A 41 -16.17 16.23 16.05
C ASP A 41 -15.24 17.45 15.95
N ALA A 42 -15.55 18.55 16.66
CA ALA A 42 -14.71 19.75 16.67
C ALA A 42 -13.39 19.52 17.41
N VAL A 43 -13.44 18.80 18.54
CA VAL A 43 -12.26 18.44 19.32
C VAL A 43 -11.32 17.55 18.48
N ASP A 44 -11.89 16.53 17.83
CA ASP A 44 -11.15 15.61 16.97
C ASP A 44 -10.55 16.32 15.75
N ALA A 45 -11.34 17.13 15.06
CA ALA A 45 -10.87 17.93 13.92
C ALA A 45 -9.76 18.90 14.32
N SER A 46 -9.92 19.63 15.43
CA SER A 46 -8.91 20.56 15.94
C SER A 46 -7.57 19.84 16.20
N ARG A 47 -7.62 18.67 16.84
CA ARG A 47 -6.43 17.85 17.15
C ARG A 47 -5.73 17.36 15.90
N ILE A 48 -6.47 16.82 14.92
CA ILE A 48 -5.91 16.21 13.71
C ILE A 48 -5.41 17.28 12.74
N LEU A 49 -6.17 18.35 12.56
CA LEU A 49 -5.87 19.41 11.57
C LEU A 49 -4.93 20.49 12.09
N GLY A 50 -4.75 20.58 13.43
CA GLY A 50 -3.99 21.69 14.04
C GLY A 50 -4.70 23.04 13.95
N ILE A 51 -6.05 23.07 13.83
CA ILE A 51 -6.85 24.30 13.75
C ILE A 51 -7.39 24.68 15.14
N THR A 52 -7.71 25.96 15.32
CA THR A 52 -8.16 26.50 16.61
C THR A 52 -9.51 25.94 17.01
N LEU A 53 -9.60 25.37 18.21
CA LEU A 53 -10.86 25.02 18.86
C LEU A 53 -11.46 26.27 19.50
N THR A 54 -12.67 26.63 19.11
CA THR A 54 -13.41 27.79 19.63
C THR A 54 -14.72 27.35 20.27
N LYS A 55 -15.45 28.27 20.85
CA LYS A 55 -16.79 28.02 21.41
C LYS A 55 -17.80 28.91 20.72
N ARG A 56 -18.89 28.31 20.23
CA ARG A 56 -20.02 29.05 19.70
C ARG A 56 -21.01 29.32 20.83
N ASN A 57 -21.30 30.60 21.05
CA ASN A 57 -22.34 31.01 22.00
C ASN A 57 -23.71 30.80 21.36
N ASN A 58 -24.53 29.94 21.93
CA ASN A 58 -25.94 29.80 21.54
C ASN A 58 -26.77 30.93 22.17
N SER A 59 -27.64 31.58 21.38
CA SER A 59 -28.50 32.66 21.88
C SER A 59 -29.45 32.07 22.91
N GLY A 60 -29.40 32.54 24.15
CA GLY A 60 -30.23 32.10 25.27
C GLY A 60 -29.43 31.30 26.32
N SER A 61 -30.17 30.68 27.27
CA SER A 61 -29.63 29.92 28.40
C SER A 61 -28.99 28.56 28.04
N SER A 62 -28.71 28.30 26.76
CA SER A 62 -28.04 27.05 26.32
C SER A 62 -26.53 27.14 26.48
N PRO A 63 -25.85 26.05 26.91
CA PRO A 63 -24.39 26.04 27.05
C PRO A 63 -23.71 26.29 25.73
N SER A 64 -22.53 26.91 25.76
CA SER A 64 -21.66 27.10 24.58
C SER A 64 -21.27 25.75 23.99
N THR A 65 -21.26 25.65 22.66
CA THR A 65 -20.88 24.41 21.94
C THR A 65 -19.47 24.59 21.38
N GLU A 66 -18.62 23.61 21.58
CA GLU A 66 -17.30 23.57 20.97
C GLU A 66 -17.40 23.53 19.47
N MET A 67 -16.54 24.28 18.77
CA MET A 67 -16.58 24.50 17.34
C MET A 67 -15.15 24.59 16.80
N ALA A 68 -14.92 23.94 15.67
CA ALA A 68 -13.72 24.15 14.84
C ALA A 68 -14.19 24.31 13.39
N GLY A 69 -13.41 25.02 12.58
CA GLY A 69 -13.78 25.21 11.17
C GLY A 69 -12.65 25.78 10.33
N PHE A 70 -12.81 25.64 9.04
CA PHE A 70 -11.88 26.14 8.04
C PHE A 70 -12.63 26.64 6.80
N PRO A 71 -12.01 27.56 5.99
CA PRO A 71 -12.66 28.06 4.78
C PRO A 71 -13.01 26.93 3.79
N HIS A 72 -14.17 26.98 3.17
CA HIS A 72 -14.67 25.91 2.32
C HIS A 72 -13.76 25.58 1.12
N HIS A 73 -13.10 26.61 0.56
CA HIS A 73 -12.15 26.45 -0.53
C HIS A 73 -10.86 25.70 -0.11
N ALA A 74 -10.64 25.51 1.19
CA ALA A 74 -9.52 24.76 1.73
C ALA A 74 -9.86 23.28 2.02
N LEU A 75 -11.06 22.79 1.60
CA LEU A 75 -11.47 21.40 1.80
C LEU A 75 -10.42 20.42 1.29
N ASP A 76 -9.88 20.64 0.09
CA ASP A 76 -8.87 19.79 -0.54
C ASP A 76 -7.54 19.70 0.26
N THR A 77 -7.29 20.66 1.16
CA THR A 77 -6.11 20.67 2.03
C THR A 77 -6.36 19.92 3.34
N TYR A 78 -7.56 20.05 3.90
CA TYR A 78 -7.88 19.53 5.24
C TYR A 78 -8.52 18.13 5.23
N LEU A 79 -9.38 17.84 4.24
CA LEU A 79 -10.01 16.53 4.12
C LEU A 79 -9.00 15.37 4.06
N PRO A 80 -7.90 15.44 3.28
CA PRO A 80 -6.91 14.39 3.25
C PRO A 80 -6.29 14.06 4.60
N LYS A 81 -6.10 15.05 5.47
CA LYS A 81 -5.53 14.85 6.81
C LYS A 81 -6.48 14.06 7.71
N LEU A 82 -7.79 14.35 7.64
CA LEU A 82 -8.81 13.60 8.38
C LEU A 82 -8.90 12.14 7.92
N ILE A 83 -8.93 11.92 6.60
CA ILE A 83 -9.02 10.58 6.00
C ILE A 83 -7.77 9.75 6.32
N ARG A 84 -6.57 10.34 6.20
CA ARG A 84 -5.30 9.66 6.57
C ARG A 84 -5.21 9.33 8.07
N ALA A 85 -5.89 10.11 8.91
CA ALA A 85 -6.04 9.80 10.33
C ALA A 85 -7.10 8.70 10.61
N GLY A 86 -7.63 8.05 9.57
CA GLY A 86 -8.61 6.98 9.67
C GLY A 86 -10.03 7.45 10.00
N ARG A 87 -10.35 8.76 9.79
CA ARG A 87 -11.67 9.31 10.09
C ARG A 87 -12.59 9.19 8.87
N ARG A 88 -13.83 8.82 9.12
CA ARG A 88 -14.93 8.91 8.17
C ARG A 88 -15.48 10.34 8.22
N VAL A 89 -15.67 10.98 7.09
CA VAL A 89 -16.05 12.39 7.01
C VAL A 89 -17.31 12.54 6.17
N ALA A 90 -18.36 13.07 6.77
CA ALA A 90 -19.59 13.44 6.07
C ALA A 90 -19.51 14.91 5.63
N ILE A 91 -19.53 15.16 4.33
CA ILE A 91 -19.53 16.51 3.76
C ILE A 91 -20.99 16.94 3.59
N CYS A 92 -21.33 18.04 4.22
CA CYS A 92 -22.67 18.60 4.19
C CYS A 92 -22.67 19.97 3.53
N ASP A 93 -23.26 20.07 2.34
CA ASP A 93 -23.36 21.30 1.56
C ASP A 93 -24.74 21.91 1.56
N GLN A 94 -24.81 23.16 1.10
CA GLN A 94 -26.03 23.89 0.87
C GLN A 94 -26.69 23.40 -0.43
N LEU A 95 -27.94 22.91 -0.34
CA LEU A 95 -28.70 22.40 -1.49
C LEU A 95 -29.49 23.47 -2.24
N GLU A 96 -29.50 24.71 -1.71
CA GLU A 96 -30.22 25.85 -2.25
C GLU A 96 -29.28 27.06 -2.28
N ASP A 97 -29.45 27.94 -3.26
CA ASP A 97 -28.71 29.21 -3.33
C ASP A 97 -29.15 30.14 -2.18
N PRO A 98 -28.24 30.56 -1.30
CA PRO A 98 -28.55 31.49 -0.21
C PRO A 98 -29.18 32.82 -0.67
N LYS A 99 -28.88 33.26 -1.90
CA LYS A 99 -29.39 34.52 -2.48
C LYS A 99 -30.85 34.43 -2.89
N LEU A 100 -31.34 33.23 -3.18
CA LEU A 100 -32.72 32.98 -3.66
C LEU A 100 -33.67 32.64 -2.52
N THR A 101 -33.17 32.34 -1.31
CA THR A 101 -33.98 31.85 -0.19
C THR A 101 -34.03 32.87 0.95
N LYS A 102 -35.24 33.29 1.37
CA LYS A 102 -35.51 34.10 2.57
C LYS A 102 -35.59 33.27 3.87
N LYS A 103 -35.57 31.95 3.77
CA LYS A 103 -35.62 30.98 4.87
C LYS A 103 -34.22 30.41 5.17
N LEU A 104 -34.16 29.60 6.22
CA LEU A 104 -32.91 28.83 6.49
C LEU A 104 -32.58 27.93 5.29
N VAL A 105 -31.40 28.10 4.73
CA VAL A 105 -30.88 27.31 3.60
C VAL A 105 -30.92 25.83 3.94
N LYS A 106 -31.51 25.03 3.10
CA LYS A 106 -31.55 23.58 3.24
C LYS A 106 -30.17 23.01 2.96
N ARG A 107 -29.72 22.11 3.85
CA ARG A 107 -28.41 21.42 3.74
C ARG A 107 -28.62 19.91 3.72
N GLY A 108 -27.75 19.22 3.06
CA GLY A 108 -27.75 17.76 3.00
C GLY A 108 -26.35 17.21 2.90
N ILE A 109 -26.20 15.95 3.25
CA ILE A 109 -24.94 15.24 3.04
C ILE A 109 -24.81 14.96 1.55
N THR A 110 -23.78 15.52 0.92
CA THR A 110 -23.49 15.34 -0.50
C THR A 110 -22.53 14.19 -0.74
N GLU A 111 -21.69 13.90 0.24
CA GLU A 111 -20.72 12.83 0.15
C GLU A 111 -20.31 12.32 1.53
N LEU A 112 -20.10 11.01 1.65
CA LEU A 112 -19.47 10.39 2.82
C LEU A 112 -18.13 9.81 2.40
N VAL A 113 -17.04 10.51 2.71
CA VAL A 113 -15.68 10.10 2.36
C VAL A 113 -15.10 9.26 3.50
N THR A 114 -14.60 8.08 3.17
CA THR A 114 -13.94 7.18 4.12
C THR A 114 -12.58 6.74 3.58
N PRO A 115 -11.69 6.17 4.39
CA PRO A 115 -10.38 5.73 3.93
C PRO A 115 -10.44 4.77 2.73
N GLY A 116 -11.44 3.88 2.69
CA GLY A 116 -11.59 2.86 1.64
C GLY A 116 -12.28 3.34 0.36
N VAL A 117 -13.04 4.46 0.39
CA VAL A 117 -13.78 4.97 -0.77
C VAL A 117 -13.36 6.37 -1.22
N ALA A 118 -12.16 6.78 -0.85
CA ALA A 118 -11.61 8.06 -1.29
C ALA A 118 -11.29 8.02 -2.79
N MET A 119 -11.68 9.08 -3.52
CA MET A 119 -11.41 9.25 -4.96
C MET A 119 -10.59 10.49 -5.28
N THR A 120 -10.35 11.35 -4.31
CA THR A 120 -9.66 12.62 -4.49
C THR A 120 -8.14 12.40 -4.53
N ASP A 121 -7.45 12.92 -5.56
CA ASP A 121 -6.02 12.72 -5.76
C ASP A 121 -5.16 13.13 -4.56
N ASN A 122 -5.56 14.20 -3.84
CA ASN A 122 -4.85 14.67 -2.65
C ASN A 122 -4.90 13.68 -1.46
N VAL A 123 -5.85 12.75 -1.46
CA VAL A 123 -5.97 11.68 -0.46
C VAL A 123 -5.16 10.47 -0.86
N LEU A 124 -5.20 10.13 -2.15
CA LEU A 124 -4.65 8.91 -2.72
C LEU A 124 -3.12 9.01 -2.90
N ASN A 125 -2.43 7.88 -2.69
CA ASN A 125 -1.08 7.72 -3.19
C ASN A 125 -1.17 7.30 -4.67
N TYR A 126 -0.46 8.00 -5.56
CA TYR A 126 -0.52 7.72 -6.99
C TYR A 126 0.10 6.37 -7.40
N LYS A 127 1.06 5.86 -6.61
CA LYS A 127 1.74 4.57 -6.84
C LYS A 127 1.08 3.38 -6.14
N GLU A 128 0.02 3.60 -5.35
CA GLU A 128 -0.65 2.55 -4.59
C GLU A 128 -2.14 2.47 -4.91
N ASN A 129 -2.68 1.25 -4.80
CA ASN A 129 -4.13 1.05 -4.79
C ASN A 129 -4.74 1.47 -3.46
N ASN A 130 -6.00 1.91 -3.50
CA ASN A 130 -6.79 2.29 -2.33
C ASN A 130 -7.90 1.28 -2.08
N PHE A 131 -7.56 0.08 -1.60
CA PHE A 131 -8.55 -0.97 -1.43
C PHE A 131 -9.46 -0.76 -0.23
N LEU A 132 -10.76 -0.87 -0.49
CA LEU A 132 -11.81 -1.22 0.45
C LEU A 132 -11.94 -2.74 0.46
N ALA A 133 -12.00 -3.38 1.63
CA ALA A 133 -12.28 -4.81 1.72
C ALA A 133 -13.59 -5.08 2.46
N ALA A 134 -14.24 -6.20 2.13
CA ALA A 134 -15.31 -6.77 2.96
C ALA A 134 -15.01 -8.22 3.27
N VAL A 135 -15.27 -8.63 4.51
CA VAL A 135 -15.05 -9.99 5.02
C VAL A 135 -16.36 -10.58 5.50
N HIS A 136 -16.69 -11.79 5.03
CA HIS A 136 -17.83 -12.55 5.50
C HIS A 136 -17.40 -13.86 6.14
N PHE A 137 -17.86 -14.09 7.37
CA PHE A 137 -17.55 -15.28 8.16
C PHE A 137 -18.56 -16.38 7.89
N GLY A 138 -18.16 -17.38 7.09
CA GLY A 138 -18.95 -18.59 6.83
C GLY A 138 -18.62 -19.75 7.78
N LYS A 139 -19.32 -20.86 7.63
CA LYS A 139 -19.05 -22.09 8.40
C LYS A 139 -17.78 -22.78 7.90
N GLY A 140 -16.65 -22.57 8.61
CA GLY A 140 -15.35 -23.18 8.29
C GLY A 140 -14.57 -22.53 7.15
N SER A 141 -15.11 -21.51 6.49
CA SER A 141 -14.45 -20.72 5.45
C SER A 141 -14.85 -19.27 5.55
N CYS A 142 -14.04 -18.39 5.00
CA CYS A 142 -14.25 -16.96 4.98
C CYS A 142 -14.26 -16.46 3.53
N GLY A 143 -15.15 -15.54 3.19
CA GLY A 143 -15.15 -14.84 1.91
C GLY A 143 -14.55 -13.46 2.07
N VAL A 144 -13.82 -12.99 1.06
CA VAL A 144 -13.30 -11.64 1.01
C VAL A 144 -13.49 -11.02 -0.38
N ALA A 145 -13.76 -9.74 -0.39
CA ALA A 145 -13.78 -8.93 -1.60
C ALA A 145 -12.94 -7.68 -1.39
N PHE A 146 -12.20 -7.27 -2.41
CA PHE A 146 -11.38 -6.06 -2.45
C PHE A 146 -11.83 -5.19 -3.60
N LEU A 147 -12.08 -3.92 -3.36
CA LEU A 147 -12.44 -2.93 -4.38
C LEU A 147 -11.56 -1.69 -4.24
N ASP A 148 -10.91 -1.29 -5.32
CA ASP A 148 -10.35 0.05 -5.46
C ASP A 148 -11.31 0.90 -6.31
N ILE A 149 -12.09 1.76 -5.66
CA ILE A 149 -13.07 2.60 -6.35
C ILE A 149 -12.41 3.64 -7.26
N SER A 150 -11.14 4.00 -7.02
CA SER A 150 -10.43 4.98 -7.84
C SER A 150 -9.97 4.43 -9.19
N THR A 151 -9.86 3.11 -9.32
CA THR A 151 -9.43 2.43 -10.55
C THR A 151 -10.53 1.52 -11.14
N GLY A 152 -11.50 1.13 -10.33
CA GLY A 152 -12.55 0.16 -10.71
C GLY A 152 -12.12 -1.30 -10.57
N GLU A 153 -10.94 -1.58 -9.99
CA GLU A 153 -10.48 -2.94 -9.76
C GLU A 153 -11.28 -3.62 -8.66
N PHE A 154 -11.97 -4.71 -8.99
CA PHE A 154 -12.82 -5.46 -8.07
C PHE A 154 -12.45 -6.94 -8.07
N LEU A 155 -12.04 -7.46 -6.91
CA LEU A 155 -11.51 -8.82 -6.74
C LEU A 155 -12.26 -9.54 -5.63
N THR A 156 -12.44 -10.87 -5.77
CA THR A 156 -13.08 -11.68 -4.72
C THR A 156 -12.50 -13.09 -4.66
N THR A 157 -12.57 -13.68 -3.48
CA THR A 157 -12.27 -15.11 -3.28
C THR A 157 -12.90 -15.61 -1.98
N GLU A 158 -12.83 -16.93 -1.76
CA GLU A 158 -13.13 -17.54 -0.46
C GLU A 158 -12.13 -18.66 -0.13
N GLY A 159 -11.94 -18.93 1.14
CA GLY A 159 -11.03 -19.96 1.61
C GLY A 159 -10.93 -20.04 3.13
N PRO A 160 -9.98 -20.83 3.65
CA PRO A 160 -9.68 -20.88 5.09
C PRO A 160 -9.28 -19.50 5.64
N TYR A 161 -9.47 -19.28 6.93
CA TYR A 161 -9.18 -18.00 7.59
C TYR A 161 -7.72 -17.56 7.43
N ASP A 162 -6.77 -18.49 7.50
CA ASP A 162 -5.33 -18.21 7.32
C ASP A 162 -4.99 -17.73 5.89
N TYR A 163 -5.68 -18.23 4.88
CA TYR A 163 -5.54 -17.76 3.50
C TYR A 163 -6.07 -16.32 3.35
N ILE A 164 -7.26 -16.06 3.88
CA ILE A 164 -7.85 -14.71 3.81
C ILE A 164 -7.01 -13.71 4.60
N GLN A 165 -6.46 -14.10 5.75
CA GLN A 165 -5.52 -13.27 6.53
C GLN A 165 -4.31 -12.84 5.68
N LYS A 166 -3.71 -13.78 4.95
CA LYS A 166 -2.58 -13.50 4.04
C LYS A 166 -2.99 -12.52 2.94
N LEU A 167 -4.17 -12.66 2.36
CA LEU A 167 -4.67 -11.72 1.34
C LEU A 167 -4.87 -10.32 1.92
N ILE A 168 -5.50 -10.18 3.09
CA ILE A 168 -5.67 -8.89 3.75
C ILE A 168 -4.30 -8.24 4.03
N ALA A 169 -3.32 -9.02 4.47
CA ALA A 169 -1.96 -8.53 4.70
C ALA A 169 -1.26 -8.09 3.40
N ASN A 170 -1.50 -8.79 2.29
CA ASN A 170 -0.89 -8.48 0.99
C ASN A 170 -1.56 -7.29 0.30
N PHE A 171 -2.90 -7.21 0.29
CA PHE A 171 -3.63 -6.10 -0.31
C PHE A 171 -3.61 -4.83 0.54
N GLN A 172 -3.41 -4.95 1.85
CA GLN A 172 -3.36 -3.83 2.81
C GLN A 172 -4.53 -2.85 2.65
N PRO A 173 -5.79 -3.34 2.74
CA PRO A 173 -6.95 -2.49 2.55
C PRO A 173 -6.94 -1.33 3.55
N LYS A 174 -7.32 -0.14 3.06
CA LYS A 174 -7.37 1.07 3.89
C LYS A 174 -8.59 1.06 4.82
N GLU A 175 -9.61 0.26 4.48
CA GLU A 175 -10.81 0.05 5.31
C GLU A 175 -11.34 -1.37 5.12
N VAL A 176 -11.81 -2.01 6.20
CA VAL A 176 -12.36 -3.37 6.15
C VAL A 176 -13.77 -3.39 6.74
N LEU A 177 -14.69 -3.94 5.98
CA LEU A 177 -16.10 -4.10 6.34
C LEU A 177 -16.36 -5.52 6.84
N PHE A 178 -17.18 -5.66 7.87
CA PHE A 178 -17.68 -6.96 8.32
C PHE A 178 -19.02 -6.83 9.03
N GLU A 179 -19.65 -7.96 9.30
CA GLU A 179 -20.96 -8.06 9.92
C GLU A 179 -20.94 -7.59 11.39
N ARG A 180 -21.93 -6.81 11.77
CA ARG A 180 -22.10 -6.33 13.15
C ARG A 180 -22.15 -7.50 14.14
N GLY A 181 -21.43 -7.35 15.25
CA GLY A 181 -21.29 -8.39 16.27
C GLY A 181 -20.19 -9.44 16.01
N LYS A 182 -19.48 -9.33 14.87
CA LYS A 182 -18.34 -10.21 14.53
C LYS A 182 -16.98 -9.60 14.84
N LYS A 183 -16.94 -8.51 15.60
CA LYS A 183 -15.70 -7.80 15.89
C LYS A 183 -14.67 -8.67 16.61
N ALA A 184 -15.10 -9.48 17.58
CA ALA A 184 -14.20 -10.37 18.31
C ALA A 184 -13.59 -11.45 17.38
N ASP A 185 -14.42 -12.02 16.46
CA ASP A 185 -13.94 -12.96 15.47
C ASP A 185 -12.95 -12.28 14.51
N PHE A 186 -13.25 -11.06 14.05
CA PHE A 186 -12.37 -10.28 13.17
C PHE A 186 -11.02 -10.01 13.84
N GLU A 187 -11.01 -9.46 15.05
CA GLU A 187 -9.78 -9.15 15.80
C GLU A 187 -8.95 -10.40 16.09
N ARG A 188 -9.60 -11.53 16.39
CA ARG A 188 -8.93 -12.81 16.62
C ARG A 188 -8.19 -13.32 15.37
N PHE A 189 -8.79 -13.23 14.17
CA PHE A 189 -8.21 -13.80 12.95
C PHE A 189 -7.34 -12.82 12.17
N PHE A 190 -7.68 -11.52 12.19
CA PHE A 190 -7.04 -10.51 11.32
C PHE A 190 -6.29 -9.42 12.10
N GLY A 191 -6.41 -9.40 13.44
CA GLY A 191 -5.75 -8.42 14.31
C GLY A 191 -6.51 -7.11 14.47
N THR A 192 -5.96 -6.19 15.28
CA THR A 192 -6.62 -4.95 15.73
C THR A 192 -6.17 -3.69 14.97
N LYS A 193 -5.20 -3.80 14.04
CA LYS A 193 -4.56 -2.64 13.39
C LYS A 193 -5.32 -2.07 12.19
N HIS A 194 -6.42 -2.69 11.78
CA HIS A 194 -7.18 -2.29 10.61
C HIS A 194 -8.19 -1.16 10.93
N CYS A 195 -8.38 -0.24 10.00
CA CYS A 195 -9.54 0.65 10.02
C CYS A 195 -10.76 -0.19 9.64
N VAL A 196 -11.72 -0.33 10.56
CA VAL A 196 -12.84 -1.25 10.39
C VAL A 196 -14.18 -0.54 10.48
N PHE A 197 -15.18 -1.08 9.76
CA PHE A 197 -16.55 -0.63 9.86
C PHE A 197 -17.53 -1.81 9.88
N GLU A 198 -18.46 -1.78 10.83
CA GLU A 198 -19.48 -2.83 11.00
C GLU A 198 -20.74 -2.49 10.21
N LEU A 199 -21.15 -3.41 9.33
CA LEU A 199 -22.40 -3.33 8.60
C LEU A 199 -23.47 -4.22 9.24
N ASP A 200 -24.73 -3.87 9.06
CA ASP A 200 -25.84 -4.64 9.59
C ASP A 200 -25.90 -6.05 8.95
N GLU A 201 -26.37 -7.03 9.72
CA GLU A 201 -26.45 -8.45 9.35
C GLU A 201 -27.18 -8.70 8.01
N TRP A 202 -28.24 -7.95 7.73
CA TRP A 202 -29.01 -8.12 6.50
C TRP A 202 -28.20 -7.85 5.21
N VAL A 203 -27.11 -7.10 5.29
CA VAL A 203 -26.20 -6.82 4.17
C VAL A 203 -25.49 -8.10 3.72
N PHE A 204 -25.18 -8.99 4.66
CA PHE A 204 -24.44 -10.24 4.42
C PHE A 204 -25.36 -11.42 4.06
N ASN A 205 -26.32 -11.20 3.19
CA ASN A 205 -27.24 -12.21 2.67
C ASN A 205 -26.85 -12.62 1.25
N GLU A 206 -26.69 -13.92 0.98
CA GLU A 206 -26.25 -14.45 -0.32
C GLU A 206 -27.20 -14.07 -1.47
N GLN A 207 -28.51 -14.19 -1.24
CA GLN A 207 -29.50 -13.92 -2.29
C GLN A 207 -29.50 -12.43 -2.68
N THR A 208 -29.48 -11.54 -1.69
CA THR A 208 -29.43 -10.08 -1.90
C THR A 208 -28.12 -9.66 -2.57
N ALA A 209 -27.00 -10.22 -2.13
CA ALA A 209 -25.68 -9.97 -2.71
C ALA A 209 -25.63 -10.40 -4.18
N ARG A 210 -26.11 -11.61 -4.50
CA ARG A 210 -26.18 -12.13 -5.86
C ARG A 210 -27.04 -11.27 -6.78
N GLN A 211 -28.23 -10.90 -6.34
CA GLN A 211 -29.11 -10.01 -7.10
C GLN A 211 -28.48 -8.63 -7.36
N LYS A 212 -27.78 -8.07 -6.35
CA LYS A 212 -27.11 -6.78 -6.47
C LYS A 212 -25.98 -6.83 -7.49
N LEU A 213 -25.13 -7.86 -7.45
CA LEU A 213 -24.06 -8.07 -8.42
C LEU A 213 -24.61 -8.27 -9.83
N GLN A 214 -25.64 -9.10 -10.01
CA GLN A 214 -26.31 -9.32 -11.30
C GLN A 214 -26.87 -8.02 -11.89
N LYS A 215 -27.50 -7.21 -11.05
CA LYS A 215 -28.04 -5.90 -11.45
C LYS A 215 -26.93 -4.94 -11.85
N HIS A 216 -25.86 -4.85 -11.06
CA HIS A 216 -24.73 -3.95 -11.31
C HIS A 216 -24.04 -4.29 -12.63
N PHE A 217 -23.71 -5.56 -12.86
CA PHE A 217 -23.05 -6.01 -14.09
C PHE A 217 -24.00 -6.27 -15.26
N SER A 218 -25.32 -6.07 -15.07
CA SER A 218 -26.34 -6.32 -16.09
C SER A 218 -26.30 -7.76 -16.66
N VAL A 219 -26.06 -8.76 -15.82
CA VAL A 219 -25.92 -10.18 -16.19
C VAL A 219 -27.01 -11.05 -15.55
N LYS A 220 -27.36 -12.15 -16.22
CA LYS A 220 -28.34 -13.12 -15.70
C LYS A 220 -27.76 -14.06 -14.63
N ASN A 221 -26.46 -14.33 -14.66
CA ASN A 221 -25.76 -15.16 -13.70
C ASN A 221 -24.29 -14.73 -13.57
N LEU A 222 -23.59 -15.21 -12.55
CA LEU A 222 -22.21 -14.86 -12.25
C LEU A 222 -21.17 -15.86 -12.79
N LYS A 223 -21.60 -16.84 -13.59
CA LYS A 223 -20.71 -17.90 -14.15
C LYS A 223 -19.61 -17.32 -15.02
N GLY A 224 -19.93 -16.28 -15.82
CA GLY A 224 -18.95 -15.61 -16.69
C GLY A 224 -17.77 -14.97 -15.96
N PHE A 225 -17.94 -14.65 -14.67
CA PHE A 225 -16.87 -14.14 -13.80
C PHE A 225 -16.09 -15.25 -13.07
N GLY A 226 -16.49 -16.53 -13.22
CA GLY A 226 -15.84 -17.65 -12.54
C GLY A 226 -16.07 -17.71 -11.03
N ILE A 227 -17.06 -17.00 -10.50
CA ILE A 227 -17.30 -16.84 -9.06
C ILE A 227 -18.61 -17.50 -8.57
N ASP A 228 -19.41 -18.07 -9.43
CA ASP A 228 -20.76 -18.55 -9.11
C ASP A 228 -20.82 -19.59 -7.97
N HIS A 229 -19.72 -20.31 -7.74
CA HIS A 229 -19.53 -21.28 -6.66
C HIS A 229 -19.03 -20.67 -5.35
N LEU A 230 -18.56 -19.41 -5.35
CA LEU A 230 -17.99 -18.74 -4.19
C LEU A 230 -19.07 -18.07 -3.34
N LYS A 231 -19.75 -18.85 -2.48
CA LYS A 231 -20.88 -18.36 -1.67
C LYS A 231 -20.48 -17.18 -0.77
N ASN A 232 -19.43 -17.36 0.02
CA ASN A 232 -18.96 -16.35 0.96
C ASN A 232 -18.31 -15.16 0.22
N GLY A 233 -17.60 -15.42 -0.89
CA GLY A 233 -17.02 -14.39 -1.73
C GLY A 233 -18.08 -13.49 -2.39
N ILE A 234 -19.19 -14.07 -2.84
CA ILE A 234 -20.35 -13.32 -3.37
C ILE A 234 -20.96 -12.43 -2.30
N VAL A 235 -21.15 -12.95 -1.07
CA VAL A 235 -21.67 -12.17 0.06
C VAL A 235 -20.77 -10.96 0.36
N ALA A 236 -19.47 -11.19 0.45
CA ALA A 236 -18.49 -10.12 0.68
C ALA A 236 -18.52 -9.07 -0.44
N SER A 237 -18.60 -9.51 -1.72
CA SER A 237 -18.69 -8.61 -2.88
C SER A 237 -19.97 -7.77 -2.87
N GLY A 238 -21.10 -8.39 -2.50
CA GLY A 238 -22.39 -7.69 -2.35
C GLY A 238 -22.36 -6.64 -1.23
N ALA A 239 -21.68 -6.94 -0.13
CA ALA A 239 -21.49 -6.01 0.99
C ALA A 239 -20.67 -4.78 0.57
N VAL A 240 -19.63 -4.95 -0.25
CA VAL A 240 -18.89 -3.82 -0.84
C VAL A 240 -19.80 -2.91 -1.65
N LEU A 241 -20.60 -3.45 -2.58
CA LEU A 241 -21.53 -2.64 -3.39
C LEU A 241 -22.62 -1.97 -2.53
N GLN A 242 -23.09 -2.66 -1.47
CA GLN A 242 -24.05 -2.05 -0.52
C GLN A 242 -23.42 -0.87 0.22
N TYR A 243 -22.17 -0.99 0.61
CA TYR A 243 -21.44 0.08 1.30
C TYR A 243 -21.28 1.32 0.40
N LEU A 244 -21.00 1.13 -0.91
CA LEU A 244 -20.96 2.25 -1.84
C LEU A 244 -22.29 3.01 -1.92
N GLU A 245 -23.42 2.31 -1.88
CA GLU A 245 -24.74 2.98 -1.81
C GLU A 245 -24.92 3.75 -0.49
N ILE A 246 -24.52 3.16 0.65
CA ILE A 246 -24.59 3.81 1.96
C ILE A 246 -23.72 5.07 2.00
N THR A 247 -22.57 5.05 1.34
CA THR A 247 -21.65 6.19 1.24
C THR A 247 -21.98 7.15 0.09
N GLN A 248 -23.13 6.95 -0.57
CA GLN A 248 -23.67 7.78 -1.67
C GLN A 248 -22.82 7.80 -2.95
N HIS A 249 -22.03 6.76 -3.17
CA HIS A 249 -21.35 6.54 -4.45
C HIS A 249 -22.28 5.78 -5.40
N THR A 250 -23.10 6.51 -6.16
CA THR A 250 -24.12 5.93 -7.05
C THR A 250 -23.65 5.76 -8.49
N HIS A 251 -22.73 6.58 -8.94
CA HIS A 251 -22.16 6.54 -10.29
C HIS A 251 -20.89 5.70 -10.30
N ILE A 252 -21.05 4.38 -10.42
CA ILE A 252 -19.95 3.38 -10.34
C ILE A 252 -19.86 2.52 -11.60
N SER A 253 -20.21 3.07 -12.76
CA SER A 253 -20.19 2.37 -14.05
C SER A 253 -18.78 1.92 -14.50
N HIS A 254 -17.73 2.50 -13.92
CA HIS A 254 -16.35 2.07 -14.14
C HIS A 254 -15.96 0.77 -13.42
N ILE A 255 -16.79 0.27 -12.50
CA ILE A 255 -16.61 -1.09 -11.96
C ILE A 255 -17.23 -2.06 -12.95
N THR A 256 -16.48 -2.41 -13.98
CA THR A 256 -16.98 -3.16 -15.14
C THR A 256 -16.85 -4.67 -15.01
N SER A 257 -16.03 -5.15 -14.07
CA SER A 257 -15.74 -6.57 -13.89
C SER A 257 -15.48 -6.92 -12.43
N LEU A 258 -15.71 -8.20 -12.09
CA LEU A 258 -15.35 -8.79 -10.81
C LEU A 258 -14.50 -10.03 -11.08
N SER A 259 -13.25 -10.00 -10.66
CA SER A 259 -12.28 -11.07 -10.93
C SER A 259 -12.07 -11.95 -9.71
N ARG A 260 -11.95 -13.26 -9.94
CA ARG A 260 -11.57 -14.20 -8.89
C ARG A 260 -10.07 -14.13 -8.64
N ILE A 261 -9.67 -14.10 -7.36
CA ILE A 261 -8.28 -14.33 -6.96
C ILE A 261 -8.07 -15.84 -6.92
N ASP A 262 -7.27 -16.36 -7.84
CA ASP A 262 -6.94 -17.78 -7.92
C ASP A 262 -5.67 -18.07 -7.11
N GLU A 263 -5.85 -18.82 -6.02
CA GLU A 263 -4.78 -19.17 -5.09
C GLU A 263 -3.65 -19.98 -5.76
N GLU A 264 -3.99 -20.83 -6.73
CA GLU A 264 -3.03 -21.70 -7.40
C GLU A 264 -2.15 -20.97 -8.42
N ARG A 265 -2.56 -19.77 -8.84
CA ARG A 265 -1.84 -18.99 -9.85
C ARG A 265 -0.60 -18.27 -9.31
N PHE A 266 -0.56 -17.98 -8.01
CA PHE A 266 0.45 -17.13 -7.41
C PHE A 266 1.26 -17.84 -6.34
N VAL A 267 2.51 -17.40 -6.16
CA VAL A 267 3.35 -17.77 -5.03
C VAL A 267 2.77 -17.20 -3.75
N ARG A 268 2.66 -18.03 -2.71
CA ARG A 268 2.20 -17.58 -1.41
C ARG A 268 3.34 -16.96 -0.63
N LEU A 269 3.16 -15.70 -0.27
CA LEU A 269 4.02 -14.95 0.64
C LEU A 269 3.20 -14.63 1.89
N ASP A 270 3.73 -14.93 3.06
CA ASP A 270 3.15 -14.49 4.31
C ASP A 270 3.65 -13.08 4.69
N ASN A 271 3.01 -12.46 5.66
CA ASN A 271 3.33 -11.10 6.08
C ASN A 271 4.77 -10.98 6.65
N PHE A 272 5.25 -12.05 7.31
CA PHE A 272 6.63 -12.10 7.83
C PHE A 272 7.63 -12.08 6.68
N THR A 273 7.38 -12.86 5.63
CA THR A 273 8.21 -12.93 4.43
C THR A 273 8.25 -11.59 3.68
N ILE A 274 7.09 -10.95 3.45
CA ILE A 274 7.04 -9.63 2.77
C ILE A 274 7.85 -8.60 3.55
N ARG A 275 7.68 -8.56 4.87
CA ARG A 275 8.39 -7.63 5.75
C ARG A 275 9.87 -7.97 5.86
N SER A 276 10.23 -9.25 6.06
CA SER A 276 11.60 -9.71 6.22
C SER A 276 12.45 -9.51 4.95
N LEU A 277 11.86 -9.68 3.76
CA LEU A 277 12.50 -9.43 2.47
C LEU A 277 12.47 -7.96 2.06
N GLU A 278 11.81 -7.09 2.83
CA GLU A 278 11.63 -5.66 2.53
C GLU A 278 11.17 -5.44 1.08
N LEU A 279 10.08 -6.12 0.69
CA LEU A 279 9.62 -6.09 -0.70
C LEU A 279 9.09 -4.71 -1.10
N THR A 280 8.25 -4.11 -0.23
CA THR A 280 7.50 -2.86 -0.52
C THR A 280 7.60 -1.82 0.58
N SER A 281 8.18 -2.17 1.73
CA SER A 281 8.40 -1.27 2.86
C SER A 281 9.66 -1.69 3.60
N SER A 282 10.52 -0.72 3.92
CA SER A 282 11.73 -0.99 4.73
C SER A 282 11.40 -1.06 6.22
N MET A 283 12.18 -1.85 6.96
CA MET A 283 12.15 -1.88 8.43
C MET A 283 12.85 -0.68 9.06
N GLN A 284 13.69 0.01 8.31
CA GLN A 284 14.42 1.20 8.73
C GLN A 284 13.89 2.44 8.02
N ASP A 285 13.73 3.54 8.75
CA ASP A 285 13.34 4.81 8.14
C ASP A 285 14.38 5.25 7.09
N GLY A 286 13.92 5.48 5.86
CA GLY A 286 14.79 5.84 4.73
C GLY A 286 15.54 4.69 4.08
N GLY A 287 15.30 3.43 4.47
CA GLY A 287 15.85 2.26 3.81
C GLY A 287 15.19 1.99 2.46
N SER A 288 15.94 1.44 1.51
CA SER A 288 15.43 1.04 0.19
C SER A 288 14.84 -0.36 0.20
N THR A 289 13.87 -0.59 -0.65
CA THR A 289 13.13 -1.83 -0.81
C THR A 289 13.39 -2.47 -2.18
N LEU A 290 12.90 -3.71 -2.40
CA LEU A 290 13.00 -4.31 -3.73
C LEU A 290 12.26 -3.49 -4.78
N ILE A 291 11.09 -2.94 -4.43
CA ILE A 291 10.29 -2.16 -5.39
C ILE A 291 11.00 -0.86 -5.79
N ASP A 292 11.76 -0.23 -4.89
CA ASP A 292 12.53 0.98 -5.22
C ASP A 292 13.64 0.71 -6.24
N VAL A 293 14.17 -0.52 -6.26
CA VAL A 293 15.14 -0.95 -7.27
C VAL A 293 14.46 -1.25 -8.61
N LEU A 294 13.28 -1.87 -8.59
CA LEU A 294 12.59 -2.33 -9.79
C LEU A 294 11.71 -1.26 -10.45
N ASP A 295 11.25 -0.25 -9.70
CA ASP A 295 10.31 0.76 -10.20
C ASP A 295 11.01 1.84 -11.04
N ARG A 296 11.02 1.61 -12.34
CA ARG A 296 11.39 2.56 -13.39
C ARG A 296 10.18 2.87 -14.29
N THR A 297 8.96 2.63 -13.75
CA THR A 297 7.73 2.88 -14.48
C THR A 297 7.50 4.36 -14.73
N ALA A 298 6.96 4.69 -15.89
CA ALA A 298 6.65 6.06 -16.31
C ALA A 298 5.22 6.47 -15.92
N SER A 299 4.32 5.50 -15.73
CA SER A 299 2.91 5.76 -15.40
C SER A 299 2.54 5.32 -13.97
N PRO A 300 1.61 6.02 -13.29
CA PRO A 300 1.09 5.60 -12.00
C PRO A 300 0.43 4.21 -12.02
N MET A 301 -0.25 3.86 -13.10
CA MET A 301 -0.88 2.53 -13.26
C MET A 301 0.16 1.43 -13.41
N GLY A 302 1.27 1.68 -14.09
CA GLY A 302 2.41 0.77 -14.13
C GLY A 302 3.01 0.54 -12.75
N ALA A 303 3.22 1.60 -11.97
CA ALA A 303 3.73 1.49 -10.61
C ALA A 303 2.80 0.68 -9.69
N ARG A 304 1.47 0.87 -9.76
CA ARG A 304 0.50 0.06 -9.03
C ARG A 304 0.55 -1.42 -9.45
N MET A 305 0.63 -1.67 -10.75
CA MET A 305 0.72 -3.04 -11.27
C MET A 305 2.03 -3.72 -10.86
N LEU A 306 3.16 -3.03 -10.90
CA LEU A 306 4.45 -3.54 -10.44
C LEU A 306 4.42 -3.92 -8.96
N ASN A 307 3.85 -3.06 -8.11
CA ASN A 307 3.64 -3.33 -6.69
C ASN A 307 2.84 -4.62 -6.48
N ARG A 308 1.81 -4.82 -7.29
CA ARG A 308 1.01 -6.04 -7.28
C ARG A 308 1.79 -7.27 -7.76
N TRP A 309 2.58 -7.17 -8.84
CA TRP A 309 3.37 -8.28 -9.34
C TRP A 309 4.42 -8.75 -8.33
N VAL A 310 5.05 -7.85 -7.62
CA VAL A 310 6.01 -8.17 -6.55
C VAL A 310 5.35 -8.94 -5.39
N ARG A 311 4.12 -8.59 -5.03
CA ARG A 311 3.37 -9.27 -3.96
C ARG A 311 2.71 -10.58 -4.40
N PHE A 312 2.46 -10.75 -5.69
CA PHE A 312 1.80 -11.91 -6.30
C PHE A 312 2.61 -12.48 -7.46
N PRO A 313 3.80 -13.09 -7.19
CA PRO A 313 4.61 -13.72 -8.22
C PRO A 313 3.89 -14.91 -8.83
N LEU A 314 4.14 -15.18 -10.13
CA LEU A 314 3.48 -16.24 -10.88
C LEU A 314 4.03 -17.63 -10.54
N ARG A 315 3.18 -18.67 -10.72
CA ARG A 315 3.55 -20.09 -10.58
C ARG A 315 3.54 -20.85 -11.90
N ASN A 316 3.21 -20.21 -12.99
CA ASN A 316 3.18 -20.83 -14.32
C ASN A 316 4.38 -20.37 -15.14
N ALA A 317 5.27 -21.28 -15.49
CA ALA A 317 6.48 -20.97 -16.26
C ALA A 317 6.16 -20.36 -17.64
N ALA A 318 5.12 -20.85 -18.33
CA ALA A 318 4.76 -20.30 -19.63
C ALA A 318 4.29 -18.82 -19.56
N ASP A 319 3.60 -18.43 -18.49
CA ASP A 319 3.20 -17.02 -18.30
C ASP A 319 4.38 -16.15 -17.88
N ILE A 320 5.35 -16.71 -17.14
CA ILE A 320 6.60 -16.04 -16.78
C ILE A 320 7.46 -15.85 -18.04
N ASP A 321 7.61 -16.88 -18.88
CA ASP A 321 8.40 -16.83 -20.10
C ASP A 321 7.86 -15.77 -21.08
N LYS A 322 6.52 -15.63 -21.22
CA LYS A 322 5.92 -14.55 -22.01
C LYS A 322 6.37 -13.16 -21.56
N ARG A 323 6.50 -12.94 -20.25
CA ARG A 323 7.02 -11.68 -19.71
C ARG A 323 8.51 -11.52 -20.03
N LEU A 324 9.29 -12.57 -19.79
CA LEU A 324 10.73 -12.59 -20.04
C LEU A 324 11.02 -12.38 -21.55
N ASP A 325 10.22 -12.93 -22.44
CA ASP A 325 10.35 -12.75 -23.90
C ASP A 325 10.13 -11.28 -24.31
N VAL A 326 9.17 -10.60 -23.69
CA VAL A 326 8.95 -9.16 -23.96
C VAL A 326 10.10 -8.33 -23.39
N VAL A 327 10.58 -8.65 -22.19
CA VAL A 327 11.75 -7.97 -21.58
C VAL A 327 12.98 -8.16 -22.46
N GLU A 328 13.18 -9.34 -23.01
CA GLU A 328 14.28 -9.64 -23.94
C GLU A 328 14.18 -8.83 -25.23
N GLU A 329 12.98 -8.68 -25.79
CA GLU A 329 12.73 -7.87 -26.98
C GLU A 329 13.07 -6.39 -26.73
N PHE A 330 12.62 -5.84 -25.59
CA PHE A 330 12.97 -4.45 -25.19
C PHE A 330 14.48 -4.27 -24.93
N PHE A 331 15.17 -5.33 -24.53
CA PHE A 331 16.62 -5.29 -24.35
C PHE A 331 17.37 -5.32 -25.68
N LYS A 332 16.86 -6.06 -26.69
CA LYS A 332 17.46 -6.19 -28.01
C LYS A 332 17.14 -5.01 -28.92
N ASP A 333 15.90 -4.54 -28.93
CA ASP A 333 15.43 -3.44 -29.77
C ASP A 333 15.29 -2.14 -28.99
N THR A 334 16.35 -1.33 -29.04
CA THR A 334 16.42 -0.03 -28.38
C THR A 334 15.41 0.97 -28.95
N MET A 335 15.11 0.92 -30.26
CA MET A 335 14.16 1.84 -30.90
C MET A 335 12.73 1.55 -30.44
N LEU A 336 12.33 0.27 -30.43
CA LEU A 336 11.04 -0.17 -29.89
C LEU A 336 10.88 0.29 -28.44
N ARG A 337 11.89 0.01 -27.60
CA ARG A 337 11.90 0.41 -26.18
C ARG A 337 11.75 1.91 -26.01
N GLN A 338 12.51 2.70 -26.75
CA GLN A 338 12.50 4.16 -26.65
C GLN A 338 11.17 4.77 -27.09
N THR A 339 10.61 4.28 -28.20
CA THR A 339 9.30 4.73 -28.69
C THR A 339 8.20 4.45 -27.67
N ILE A 340 8.20 3.27 -27.06
CA ILE A 340 7.20 2.93 -26.03
C ILE A 340 7.38 3.81 -24.79
N ASP A 341 8.61 4.01 -24.31
CA ASP A 341 8.93 4.83 -23.15
C ASP A 341 8.45 6.27 -23.28
N GLU A 342 8.81 6.92 -24.40
CA GLU A 342 8.43 8.30 -24.69
C GLU A 342 6.91 8.49 -24.72
N ASN A 343 6.19 7.53 -25.29
CA ASN A 343 4.74 7.62 -25.41
C ASN A 343 4.02 7.28 -24.11
N ILE A 344 4.50 6.30 -23.31
CA ILE A 344 3.90 5.99 -22.00
C ILE A 344 3.99 7.19 -21.05
N CYS A 345 5.06 7.98 -21.10
CA CYS A 345 5.16 9.23 -20.33
C CYS A 345 3.99 10.20 -20.59
N GLY A 346 3.44 10.19 -21.82
CA GLY A 346 2.29 11.02 -22.21
C GLY A 346 0.92 10.47 -21.80
N VAL A 347 0.82 9.18 -21.43
CA VAL A 347 -0.46 8.52 -21.12
C VAL A 347 -1.04 8.95 -19.79
N GLY A 348 -0.19 9.13 -18.74
CA GLY A 348 -0.65 9.50 -17.40
C GLY A 348 -1.44 8.40 -16.68
N ASP A 349 -2.44 8.78 -15.86
CA ASP A 349 -3.24 7.85 -15.06
C ASP A 349 -4.64 7.62 -15.64
N LEU A 350 -4.73 6.82 -16.69
CA LEU A 350 -5.99 6.51 -17.36
C LEU A 350 -7.01 5.79 -16.47
N GLU A 351 -6.58 4.94 -15.55
CA GLU A 351 -7.49 4.24 -14.66
C GLU A 351 -8.28 5.24 -13.81
N ARG A 352 -7.58 6.20 -13.19
CA ARG A 352 -8.23 7.21 -12.33
C ARG A 352 -9.01 8.25 -13.13
N ILE A 353 -8.52 8.67 -14.29
CA ILE A 353 -9.27 9.56 -15.17
C ILE A 353 -10.58 8.90 -15.60
N THR A 354 -10.55 7.63 -15.99
CA THR A 354 -11.74 6.86 -16.39
C THR A 354 -12.76 6.77 -15.26
N ALA A 355 -12.33 6.55 -14.01
CA ALA A 355 -13.21 6.57 -12.84
C ALA A 355 -13.85 7.95 -12.61
N LYS A 356 -13.12 9.05 -12.86
CA LYS A 356 -13.66 10.42 -12.79
C LYS A 356 -14.66 10.70 -13.91
N VAL A 357 -14.44 10.18 -15.12
CA VAL A 357 -15.42 10.25 -16.23
C VAL A 357 -16.73 9.54 -15.83
N ALA A 358 -16.63 8.33 -15.28
CA ALA A 358 -17.78 7.56 -14.84
C ALA A 358 -18.61 8.27 -13.77
N THR A 359 -17.94 8.93 -12.83
CA THR A 359 -18.58 9.66 -11.73
C THR A 359 -18.98 11.09 -12.08
N GLY A 360 -18.68 11.57 -13.30
CA GLY A 360 -18.96 12.94 -13.73
C GLY A 360 -18.09 14.01 -13.02
N ARG A 361 -16.97 13.60 -12.40
CA ARG A 361 -16.06 14.49 -11.64
C ARG A 361 -14.82 14.88 -12.43
N VAL A 362 -14.69 14.45 -13.67
CA VAL A 362 -13.58 14.77 -14.55
C VAL A 362 -13.56 16.28 -14.86
N THR A 363 -12.41 16.90 -14.75
CA THR A 363 -12.21 18.31 -15.08
C THR A 363 -11.90 18.50 -16.58
N PRO A 364 -12.12 19.71 -17.15
CA PRO A 364 -11.76 19.97 -18.55
C PRO A 364 -10.29 19.67 -18.89
N ARG A 365 -9.36 19.97 -17.99
CA ARG A 365 -7.93 19.62 -18.16
C ARG A 365 -7.69 18.12 -18.19
N GLU A 366 -8.36 17.37 -17.34
CA GLU A 366 -8.26 15.91 -17.33
C GLU A 366 -8.89 15.29 -18.60
N MET A 367 -9.92 15.91 -19.19
CA MET A 367 -10.44 15.49 -20.50
C MET A 367 -9.42 15.70 -21.62
N VAL A 368 -8.70 16.81 -21.60
CA VAL A 368 -7.57 17.03 -22.55
C VAL A 368 -6.45 16.03 -22.29
N GLN A 369 -6.17 15.71 -21.04
CA GLN A 369 -5.20 14.66 -20.68
C GLN A 369 -5.64 13.29 -21.20
N LEU A 370 -6.92 12.94 -21.07
CA LEU A 370 -7.49 11.72 -21.63
C LEU A 370 -7.27 11.67 -23.16
N LYS A 371 -7.60 12.75 -23.87
CA LYS A 371 -7.34 12.86 -25.32
C LYS A 371 -5.87 12.61 -25.65
N ASN A 372 -4.95 13.27 -24.96
CA ASN A 372 -3.52 13.13 -25.19
C ASN A 372 -3.04 11.69 -24.92
N ALA A 373 -3.59 11.05 -23.91
CA ALA A 373 -3.31 9.65 -23.59
C ALA A 373 -3.78 8.70 -24.71
N LEU A 374 -4.99 8.90 -25.24
CA LEU A 374 -5.51 8.12 -26.37
C LEU A 374 -4.64 8.30 -27.63
N LEU A 375 -4.21 9.52 -27.91
CA LEU A 375 -3.32 9.80 -29.03
C LEU A 375 -1.94 9.14 -28.87
N ALA A 376 -1.40 9.07 -27.64
CA ALA A 376 -0.13 8.42 -27.34
C ALA A 376 -0.18 6.89 -27.50
N MET A 377 -1.37 6.28 -27.44
CA MET A 377 -1.53 4.83 -27.63
C MET A 377 -1.29 4.38 -29.07
N LYS A 378 -1.56 5.22 -30.04
CA LYS A 378 -1.43 4.86 -31.46
C LYS A 378 0.00 4.45 -31.83
N PRO A 379 1.06 5.25 -31.57
CA PRO A 379 2.43 4.83 -31.86
C PRO A 379 2.86 3.60 -31.05
N ILE A 380 2.38 3.41 -29.82
CA ILE A 380 2.64 2.20 -29.03
C ILE A 380 2.05 0.98 -29.74
N LYS A 381 0.80 1.07 -30.17
CA LYS A 381 0.12 0.01 -30.93
C LYS A 381 0.87 -0.36 -32.21
N GLU A 382 1.28 0.63 -32.99
CA GLU A 382 1.98 0.44 -34.25
C GLU A 382 3.31 -0.28 -34.08
N VAL A 383 4.14 0.14 -33.13
CA VAL A 383 5.45 -0.51 -32.90
C VAL A 383 5.32 -1.90 -32.27
N CYS A 384 4.35 -2.12 -31.38
CA CYS A 384 4.07 -3.44 -30.83
C CYS A 384 3.54 -4.42 -31.89
N ALA A 385 2.70 -3.95 -32.82
CA ALA A 385 2.20 -4.77 -33.95
C ALA A 385 3.29 -5.14 -34.94
N ALA A 386 4.28 -4.28 -35.12
CA ALA A 386 5.42 -4.52 -36.02
C ALA A 386 6.49 -5.45 -35.44
N SER A 387 6.45 -5.69 -34.09
CA SER A 387 7.41 -6.56 -33.40
C SER A 387 7.24 -8.03 -33.80
N SER A 388 8.36 -8.75 -33.83
CA SER A 388 8.38 -10.21 -34.03
C SER A 388 7.88 -10.99 -32.81
N ASN A 389 7.73 -10.33 -31.66
CA ASN A 389 7.29 -10.95 -30.42
C ASN A 389 5.76 -11.15 -30.40
N ALA A 390 5.33 -12.42 -30.35
CA ALA A 390 3.91 -12.79 -30.39
C ALA A 390 3.08 -12.17 -29.25
N THR A 391 3.68 -11.97 -28.06
CA THR A 391 3.00 -11.36 -26.92
C THR A 391 2.74 -9.88 -27.16
N LEU A 392 3.72 -9.14 -27.72
CA LEU A 392 3.56 -7.73 -28.09
C LEU A 392 2.52 -7.56 -29.19
N SER A 393 2.55 -8.40 -30.23
CA SER A 393 1.54 -8.37 -31.31
C SER A 393 0.12 -8.61 -30.76
N LEU A 394 -0.06 -9.60 -29.86
CA LEU A 394 -1.35 -9.85 -29.19
C LEU A 394 -1.81 -8.69 -28.27
N MET A 395 -0.88 -7.97 -27.65
CA MET A 395 -1.20 -6.77 -26.88
C MET A 395 -1.67 -5.65 -27.81
N ALA A 396 -0.97 -5.43 -28.93
CA ALA A 396 -1.32 -4.42 -29.92
C ALA A 396 -2.71 -4.66 -30.54
N GLU A 397 -3.07 -5.92 -30.83
CA GLU A 397 -4.41 -6.26 -31.36
C GLU A 397 -5.55 -5.87 -30.40
N LYS A 398 -5.27 -5.85 -29.09
CA LYS A 398 -6.27 -5.56 -28.04
C LYS A 398 -6.38 -4.08 -27.71
N ILE A 399 -5.42 -3.25 -28.09
CA ILE A 399 -5.43 -1.80 -27.87
C ILE A 399 -6.39 -1.16 -28.88
N ASP A 400 -7.30 -0.35 -28.38
CA ASP A 400 -8.18 0.50 -29.17
C ASP A 400 -7.84 1.97 -28.89
N ASP A 401 -7.44 2.71 -29.90
CA ASP A 401 -7.04 4.11 -29.79
C ASP A 401 -8.23 5.06 -29.55
N CYS A 402 -9.46 4.54 -29.52
CA CYS A 402 -10.71 5.29 -29.30
C CYS A 402 -10.73 6.60 -30.10
N LYS A 403 -10.38 6.53 -31.40
CA LYS A 403 -10.17 7.69 -32.26
C LYS A 403 -11.37 8.64 -32.29
N GLU A 404 -12.60 8.11 -32.34
CA GLU A 404 -13.82 8.94 -32.37
C GLU A 404 -13.92 9.81 -31.11
N LEU A 405 -13.56 9.27 -29.95
CA LEU A 405 -13.56 10.02 -28.70
C LEU A 405 -12.45 11.08 -28.67
N SER A 406 -11.23 10.72 -29.10
CA SER A 406 -10.11 11.67 -29.11
C SER A 406 -10.37 12.82 -30.09
N ASP A 407 -10.89 12.54 -31.30
CA ASP A 407 -11.26 13.54 -32.30
C ASP A 407 -12.39 14.46 -31.78
N ARG A 408 -13.36 13.90 -31.10
CA ARG A 408 -14.45 14.65 -30.49
C ARG A 408 -13.98 15.61 -29.39
N ILE A 409 -13.15 15.13 -28.45
CA ILE A 409 -12.56 15.98 -27.40
C ILE A 409 -11.72 17.10 -28.04
N GLU A 410 -10.95 16.79 -29.08
CA GLU A 410 -10.12 17.77 -29.82
C GLU A 410 -10.99 18.87 -30.48
N MET A 411 -12.14 18.50 -31.03
CA MET A 411 -13.06 19.45 -31.66
C MET A 411 -13.83 20.31 -30.66
N GLU A 412 -14.26 19.72 -29.52
CA GLU A 412 -15.17 20.38 -28.61
C GLU A 412 -14.50 21.18 -27.49
N ILE A 413 -13.31 20.77 -27.01
CA ILE A 413 -12.63 21.42 -25.87
C ILE A 413 -11.46 22.30 -26.31
N GLU A 414 -11.29 23.43 -25.64
CA GLU A 414 -10.12 24.31 -25.82
C GLU A 414 -8.80 23.57 -25.50
N PRO A 415 -7.68 23.86 -26.17
CA PRO A 415 -6.40 23.19 -25.94
C PRO A 415 -5.84 23.34 -24.53
N ASP A 416 -6.03 24.50 -23.89
CA ASP A 416 -5.67 24.78 -22.50
C ASP A 416 -6.90 25.32 -21.74
N PRO A 417 -7.84 24.43 -21.38
CA PRO A 417 -9.05 24.87 -20.71
C PRO A 417 -8.77 25.18 -19.24
N PRO A 418 -9.61 25.96 -18.58
CA PRO A 418 -9.55 26.17 -17.15
C PRO A 418 -9.81 24.85 -16.40
N GLN A 419 -9.37 24.77 -15.14
CA GLN A 419 -9.58 23.60 -14.32
C GLN A 419 -11.06 23.33 -14.01
N LEU A 420 -11.87 24.40 -13.89
CA LEU A 420 -13.30 24.32 -13.55
C LEU A 420 -14.15 24.93 -14.66
N VAL A 421 -15.23 24.27 -15.02
CA VAL A 421 -16.20 24.73 -16.06
C VAL A 421 -16.77 26.12 -15.75
N ASN A 422 -16.98 26.45 -14.46
CA ASN A 422 -17.50 27.74 -14.01
C ASN A 422 -16.57 28.96 -14.25
N LYS A 423 -15.37 28.73 -14.79
CA LYS A 423 -14.46 29.81 -15.20
C LYS A 423 -14.72 30.27 -16.63
N GLY A 424 -15.55 29.53 -17.37
CA GLY A 424 -15.80 29.79 -18.80
C GLY A 424 -14.64 29.41 -19.70
N HIS A 425 -14.80 29.53 -21.00
CA HIS A 425 -13.81 29.22 -22.03
C HIS A 425 -13.34 27.75 -22.03
N VAL A 426 -14.27 26.83 -21.86
CA VAL A 426 -14.03 25.38 -21.91
C VAL A 426 -14.30 24.82 -23.29
N ILE A 427 -15.37 25.25 -23.94
CA ILE A 427 -15.83 24.76 -25.25
C ILE A 427 -15.25 25.64 -26.37
N ARG A 428 -14.77 25.01 -27.44
CA ARG A 428 -14.24 25.73 -28.60
C ARG A 428 -15.32 26.52 -29.33
N ASN A 429 -14.92 27.57 -30.06
CA ASN A 429 -15.79 28.26 -30.99
C ASN A 429 -16.16 27.32 -32.14
N GLY A 430 -17.37 27.43 -32.66
CA GLY A 430 -17.89 26.64 -33.77
C GLY A 430 -18.53 25.30 -33.34
N VAL A 431 -18.59 24.99 -32.03
CA VAL A 431 -19.24 23.77 -31.50
C VAL A 431 -20.74 23.94 -31.37
N ASP A 432 -21.19 25.10 -30.91
CA ASP A 432 -22.63 25.41 -30.71
C ASP A 432 -22.93 26.85 -31.12
N GLU A 433 -23.87 27.01 -32.07
CA GLU A 433 -24.20 28.33 -32.61
C GLU A 433 -24.82 29.28 -31.57
N GLU A 434 -25.56 28.75 -30.59
CA GLU A 434 -26.17 29.58 -29.53
C GLU A 434 -25.05 30.12 -28.60
N LEU A 435 -24.07 29.29 -28.28
CA LEU A 435 -22.93 29.67 -27.47
C LEU A 435 -22.10 30.76 -28.16
N ASP A 436 -21.82 30.60 -29.46
CA ASP A 436 -21.03 31.57 -30.23
C ASP A 436 -21.74 32.92 -30.34
N ARG A 437 -23.04 32.92 -30.66
CA ARG A 437 -23.85 34.14 -30.67
C ARG A 437 -23.87 34.84 -29.30
N THR A 438 -23.99 34.05 -28.22
CA THR A 438 -24.03 34.61 -26.84
C THR A 438 -22.67 35.19 -26.45
N ARG A 439 -21.58 34.56 -26.86
CA ARG A 439 -20.21 35.09 -26.71
C ARG A 439 -20.01 36.39 -27.47
N ASP A 440 -20.49 36.45 -28.73
CA ASP A 440 -20.43 37.69 -29.53
C ASP A 440 -21.14 38.85 -28.86
N ILE A 441 -22.29 38.60 -28.25
CA ILE A 441 -23.00 39.62 -27.48
C ILE A 441 -22.20 40.09 -26.26
N ALA A 442 -21.59 39.15 -25.52
CA ALA A 442 -20.78 39.46 -24.34
C ALA A 442 -19.47 40.19 -24.68
N TYR A 443 -18.81 39.82 -25.81
CA TYR A 443 -17.54 40.45 -26.25
C TYR A 443 -17.74 41.80 -26.94
N ASN A 444 -18.70 41.90 -27.86
CA ASN A 444 -19.06 43.16 -28.49
C ASN A 444 -19.59 44.17 -27.47
N GLY A 445 -19.96 43.66 -26.32
CA GLY A 445 -20.32 44.50 -25.16
C GLY A 445 -19.26 45.45 -24.69
N LYS A 446 -18.00 45.08 -24.69
CA LYS A 446 -16.91 45.99 -24.31
C LYS A 446 -16.72 47.11 -25.34
N ASP A 447 -16.86 46.79 -26.62
CA ASP A 447 -16.78 47.78 -27.70
C ASP A 447 -17.97 48.74 -27.69
N TYR A 448 -19.16 48.24 -27.30
CA TYR A 448 -20.32 49.11 -27.12
C TYR A 448 -20.19 50.05 -25.91
N LEU A 449 -19.63 49.58 -24.77
CA LEU A 449 -19.30 50.45 -23.65
C LEU A 449 -18.29 51.56 -24.01
N LEU A 450 -17.29 51.23 -24.85
CA LEU A 450 -16.37 52.22 -25.37
C LEU A 450 -17.09 53.25 -26.26
N LYS A 451 -17.99 52.81 -27.13
CA LYS A 451 -18.81 53.68 -27.98
C LYS A 451 -19.73 54.60 -27.12
N ILE A 452 -20.36 54.05 -26.09
CA ILE A 452 -21.12 54.85 -25.12
C ILE A 452 -20.22 55.91 -24.47
N GLN A 453 -19.00 55.52 -24.02
CA GLN A 453 -18.06 56.42 -23.39
C GLN A 453 -17.62 57.53 -24.34
N GLU A 454 -17.32 57.20 -25.58
CA GLU A 454 -16.94 58.17 -26.64
C GLU A 454 -18.09 59.13 -26.91
N ARG A 455 -19.30 58.64 -27.18
CA ARG A 455 -20.50 59.44 -27.43
C ARG A 455 -20.80 60.40 -26.25
N GLU A 456 -20.88 59.82 -25.03
CA GLU A 456 -21.15 60.64 -23.84
C GLU A 456 -20.03 61.65 -23.56
N THR A 457 -18.79 61.34 -23.95
CA THR A 457 -17.66 62.30 -23.87
C THR A 457 -17.84 63.43 -24.85
N GLU A 458 -18.25 63.13 -26.08
CA GLU A 458 -18.52 64.17 -27.13
C GLU A 458 -19.69 65.02 -26.76
N GLU A 459 -20.83 64.44 -26.33
CA GLU A 459 -22.05 65.19 -25.99
C GLU A 459 -21.90 66.09 -24.74
N THR A 460 -21.18 65.59 -23.72
CA THR A 460 -20.99 66.32 -22.45
C THR A 460 -19.74 67.21 -22.43
N GLY A 461 -18.80 66.99 -23.34
CA GLY A 461 -17.49 67.64 -23.36
C GLY A 461 -16.62 67.32 -22.12
N ILE A 462 -16.84 66.13 -21.49
CA ILE A 462 -16.08 65.68 -20.30
C ILE A 462 -14.98 64.72 -20.77
N SER A 463 -13.80 65.24 -21.13
CA SER A 463 -12.67 64.49 -21.63
C SER A 463 -12.09 63.44 -20.67
N SER A 464 -12.45 63.48 -19.40
CA SER A 464 -11.98 62.54 -18.36
C SER A 464 -13.03 61.50 -17.94
N LEU A 465 -14.10 61.37 -18.73
CA LEU A 465 -15.16 60.36 -18.48
C LEU A 465 -14.62 58.96 -18.57
N LYS A 466 -14.92 58.14 -17.59
CA LYS A 466 -14.57 56.72 -17.60
C LYS A 466 -15.77 55.87 -17.26
N ILE A 467 -15.92 54.75 -17.94
CA ILE A 467 -16.83 53.72 -17.53
C ILE A 467 -16.10 52.74 -16.59
N GLY A 468 -16.64 52.45 -15.44
CA GLY A 468 -16.17 51.44 -14.49
C GLY A 468 -17.28 50.53 -14.03
N TYR A 469 -16.91 49.41 -13.39
CA TYR A 469 -17.83 48.42 -12.83
C TYR A 469 -17.70 48.34 -11.30
N ASN A 470 -18.81 48.18 -10.61
CA ASN A 470 -18.85 47.99 -9.17
C ASN A 470 -19.87 46.89 -8.82
N ASN A 471 -19.48 45.92 -7.99
CA ASN A 471 -20.31 44.79 -7.61
C ASN A 471 -21.63 45.15 -6.90
N VAL A 472 -21.79 46.35 -6.40
CA VAL A 472 -22.98 46.81 -5.65
C VAL A 472 -24.03 47.44 -6.57
N PHE A 473 -23.63 48.20 -7.58
CA PHE A 473 -24.54 48.99 -8.43
C PHE A 473 -24.19 48.94 -9.92
N GLY A 474 -23.28 48.04 -10.35
CA GLY A 474 -23.02 47.68 -11.73
C GLY A 474 -22.12 48.65 -12.48
N TYR A 475 -22.32 48.76 -13.79
CA TYR A 475 -21.59 49.74 -14.62
C TYR A 475 -21.95 51.17 -14.32
N TYR A 476 -20.97 52.05 -14.25
CA TYR A 476 -21.12 53.46 -13.93
C TYR A 476 -20.20 54.34 -14.77
N LEU A 477 -20.64 55.57 -14.98
CA LEU A 477 -19.83 56.68 -15.51
C LEU A 477 -19.16 57.43 -14.35
N GLU A 478 -17.84 57.51 -14.35
CA GLU A 478 -17.09 58.26 -13.34
C GLU A 478 -16.71 59.64 -13.88
N VAL A 479 -17.18 60.65 -13.21
CA VAL A 479 -16.95 62.08 -13.53
C VAL A 479 -16.14 62.69 -12.42
N ARG A 480 -15.02 63.35 -12.76
CA ARG A 480 -14.25 64.15 -11.77
C ARG A 480 -15.01 65.37 -11.31
N ASN A 481 -14.91 65.77 -10.05
CA ASN A 481 -15.63 66.86 -9.44
C ASN A 481 -15.47 68.23 -10.20
N ILE A 482 -14.38 68.41 -10.98
CA ILE A 482 -14.13 69.58 -11.83
C ILE A 482 -15.15 69.74 -12.98
N HIS A 483 -15.78 68.66 -13.41
CA HIS A 483 -16.74 68.61 -14.53
C HIS A 483 -18.17 68.33 -14.10
N LYS A 484 -18.46 68.42 -12.82
CA LYS A 484 -19.80 68.13 -12.23
C LYS A 484 -20.91 68.96 -12.86
N ASP A 485 -20.68 70.23 -13.19
CA ASP A 485 -21.67 71.12 -13.77
C ASP A 485 -21.99 70.77 -15.24
N LYS A 486 -21.28 69.88 -15.87
CA LYS A 486 -21.51 69.42 -17.24
C LYS A 486 -22.32 68.13 -17.32
N VAL A 487 -22.74 67.56 -16.17
CA VAL A 487 -23.45 66.29 -16.10
C VAL A 487 -24.91 66.50 -16.49
N PRO A 488 -25.48 65.75 -17.44
CA PRO A 488 -26.85 65.87 -17.83
C PRO A 488 -27.81 65.47 -16.68
N GLU A 489 -28.96 66.12 -16.59
CA GLU A 489 -29.98 65.82 -15.58
C GLU A 489 -30.54 64.41 -15.69
N THR A 490 -30.42 63.76 -16.85
CA THR A 490 -30.86 62.40 -17.14
C THR A 490 -29.97 61.33 -16.47
N TRP A 491 -28.75 61.71 -15.99
CA TRP A 491 -27.88 60.79 -15.30
C TRP A 491 -28.22 60.66 -13.82
N ILE A 492 -28.37 59.41 -13.34
CA ILE A 492 -28.73 59.14 -11.94
C ILE A 492 -27.43 58.98 -11.13
N ARG A 493 -27.21 59.89 -10.17
CA ARG A 493 -26.08 59.79 -9.26
C ARG A 493 -26.25 58.64 -8.26
N LYS A 494 -25.29 57.74 -8.16
CA LYS A 494 -25.24 56.58 -7.25
C LYS A 494 -24.28 56.72 -6.11
N GLN A 495 -23.10 57.32 -6.37
CA GLN A 495 -22.04 57.42 -5.35
C GLN A 495 -21.25 58.73 -5.53
N THR A 496 -20.93 59.35 -4.39
CA THR A 496 -20.02 60.49 -4.32
C THR A 496 -18.72 60.04 -3.65
N LEU A 497 -17.60 60.26 -4.34
CA LEU A 497 -16.24 60.01 -3.86
C LEU A 497 -15.56 61.33 -3.56
N ALA A 498 -14.38 61.32 -2.88
CA ALA A 498 -13.63 62.50 -2.55
C ALA A 498 -13.25 63.35 -3.79
N ASN A 499 -12.94 62.74 -4.95
CA ASN A 499 -12.46 63.38 -6.16
C ASN A 499 -13.31 63.19 -7.41
N ALA A 500 -14.42 62.41 -7.32
CA ALA A 500 -15.28 62.07 -8.44
C ALA A 500 -16.70 61.71 -7.98
N GLU A 501 -17.66 61.74 -8.88
CA GLU A 501 -19.02 61.24 -8.69
C GLU A 501 -19.30 60.11 -9.69
N ARG A 502 -20.10 59.17 -9.31
CA ARG A 502 -20.50 58.02 -10.13
C ARG A 502 -21.95 58.07 -10.49
N TYR A 503 -22.23 57.92 -11.78
CA TYR A 503 -23.55 58.07 -12.37
C TYR A 503 -23.94 56.80 -13.14
N ILE A 504 -25.23 56.56 -13.27
CA ILE A 504 -25.80 55.52 -14.08
C ILE A 504 -26.75 56.12 -15.08
N THR A 505 -26.70 55.69 -16.34
CA THR A 505 -27.68 55.95 -17.38
C THR A 505 -28.65 54.79 -17.50
N GLN A 506 -29.84 55.04 -18.02
CA GLN A 506 -30.83 54.00 -18.26
C GLN A 506 -30.32 53.00 -19.33
N GLU A 507 -29.61 53.47 -20.35
CA GLU A 507 -28.98 52.66 -21.38
C GLU A 507 -27.87 51.77 -20.79
N LEU A 508 -27.04 52.31 -19.93
CA LEU A 508 -25.98 51.54 -19.26
C LEU A 508 -26.55 50.40 -18.39
N LYS A 509 -27.72 50.66 -17.76
CA LYS A 509 -28.39 49.65 -16.95
C LYS A 509 -29.03 48.52 -17.79
N GLN A 510 -29.70 48.88 -18.90
CA GLN A 510 -30.24 47.90 -19.84
C GLN A 510 -29.15 47.04 -20.44
N TYR A 511 -28.04 47.66 -20.73
CA TYR A 511 -26.89 46.97 -21.30
C TYR A 511 -26.21 46.03 -20.30
N GLU A 512 -26.10 46.45 -19.03
CA GLU A 512 -25.64 45.57 -17.93
C GLU A 512 -26.51 44.34 -17.79
N GLU A 513 -27.82 44.47 -17.83
CA GLU A 513 -28.76 43.36 -17.76
C GLU A 513 -28.56 42.36 -18.93
N GLN A 514 -28.22 42.85 -20.13
CA GLN A 514 -27.89 42.02 -21.29
C GLN A 514 -26.55 41.30 -21.15
N ILE A 515 -25.51 41.94 -20.67
CA ILE A 515 -24.19 41.35 -20.49
C ILE A 515 -24.21 40.29 -19.38
N LEU A 516 -24.77 40.60 -18.22
CA LEU A 516 -24.89 39.66 -17.10
C LEU A 516 -25.74 38.44 -17.51
N GLY A 517 -26.85 38.69 -18.24
CA GLY A 517 -27.67 37.61 -18.81
C GLY A 517 -26.90 36.76 -19.82
N ALA A 518 -26.02 37.35 -20.62
CA ALA A 518 -25.18 36.63 -21.57
C ALA A 518 -24.10 35.81 -20.89
N GLU A 519 -23.41 36.35 -19.86
CA GLU A 519 -22.40 35.61 -19.07
C GLU A 519 -23.00 34.40 -18.36
N ASP A 520 -24.13 34.56 -17.70
CA ASP A 520 -24.85 33.44 -17.06
C ASP A 520 -25.28 32.38 -18.10
N ARG A 521 -25.73 32.82 -19.27
CA ARG A 521 -26.16 31.93 -20.36
C ARG A 521 -24.95 31.16 -20.96
N ILE A 522 -23.82 31.81 -21.16
CA ILE A 522 -22.57 31.19 -21.60
C ILE A 522 -22.20 30.06 -20.63
N LEU A 523 -22.21 30.35 -19.33
CA LEU A 523 -21.86 29.36 -18.30
C LEU A 523 -22.82 28.16 -18.31
N GLN A 524 -24.12 28.40 -18.46
CA GLN A 524 -25.12 27.34 -18.56
C GLN A 524 -24.89 26.47 -19.80
N LEU A 525 -24.64 27.08 -20.97
CA LEU A 525 -24.38 26.38 -22.22
C LEU A 525 -23.08 25.56 -22.16
N GLU A 526 -22.00 26.17 -21.68
CA GLU A 526 -20.73 25.45 -21.54
C GLU A 526 -20.85 24.26 -20.55
N THR A 527 -21.57 24.46 -19.43
CA THR A 527 -21.81 23.37 -18.47
C THR A 527 -22.63 22.24 -19.07
N ARG A 528 -23.65 22.57 -19.87
CA ARG A 528 -24.47 21.57 -20.59
C ARG A 528 -23.64 20.81 -21.62
N LEU A 529 -22.94 21.50 -22.50
CA LEU A 529 -22.16 20.89 -23.58
C LEU A 529 -21.03 20.02 -23.04
N TYR A 530 -20.33 20.51 -22.01
CA TYR A 530 -19.32 19.73 -21.30
C TYR A 530 -19.90 18.47 -20.64
N GLY A 531 -21.07 18.59 -20.01
CA GLY A 531 -21.78 17.45 -19.41
C GLY A 531 -22.18 16.40 -20.44
N GLU A 532 -22.65 16.82 -21.62
CA GLU A 532 -23.00 15.94 -22.76
C GLU A 532 -21.76 15.20 -23.29
N LEU A 533 -20.60 15.87 -23.39
CA LEU A 533 -19.33 15.25 -23.77
C LEU A 533 -18.89 14.21 -22.74
N VAL A 534 -18.92 14.54 -21.43
CA VAL A 534 -18.57 13.60 -20.35
C VAL A 534 -19.49 12.39 -20.37
N GLN A 535 -20.80 12.59 -20.55
CA GLN A 535 -21.78 11.50 -20.60
C GLN A 535 -21.53 10.58 -21.81
N SER A 536 -21.22 11.12 -22.99
CA SER A 536 -20.90 10.31 -24.17
C SER A 536 -19.58 9.54 -24.01
N SER A 537 -18.59 10.12 -23.30
CA SER A 537 -17.32 9.46 -23.01
C SER A 537 -17.47 8.20 -22.14
N GLN A 538 -18.59 8.10 -21.39
CA GLN A 538 -18.86 6.93 -20.56
C GLN A 538 -19.04 5.63 -21.37
N HIS A 539 -19.37 5.69 -22.63
CA HIS A 539 -19.47 4.52 -23.52
C HIS A 539 -18.14 3.84 -23.75
N TYR A 540 -17.05 4.56 -23.64
CA TYR A 540 -15.67 4.08 -23.89
C TYR A 540 -14.98 3.56 -22.62
N ILE A 541 -15.60 3.64 -21.43
CA ILE A 541 -15.00 3.28 -20.13
C ILE A 541 -14.35 1.88 -20.17
N HIS A 542 -15.09 0.87 -20.62
CA HIS A 542 -14.60 -0.50 -20.64
C HIS A 542 -13.40 -0.69 -21.58
N THR A 543 -13.42 -0.04 -22.73
CA THR A 543 -12.33 -0.05 -23.71
C THR A 543 -11.08 0.61 -23.10
N ILE A 544 -11.22 1.82 -22.59
CA ILE A 544 -10.11 2.57 -21.97
C ILE A 544 -9.51 1.81 -20.79
N GLN A 545 -10.30 1.12 -19.96
CA GLN A 545 -9.78 0.30 -18.86
C GLN A 545 -8.96 -0.89 -19.34
N LYS A 546 -9.35 -1.54 -20.45
CA LYS A 546 -8.54 -2.61 -21.07
C LYS A 546 -7.21 -2.06 -21.57
N ASP A 547 -7.25 -0.92 -22.23
CA ASP A 547 -6.06 -0.27 -22.74
C ASP A 547 -5.13 0.17 -21.62
N ALA A 548 -5.65 0.79 -20.57
CA ALA A 548 -4.92 1.16 -19.36
C ALA A 548 -4.19 -0.05 -18.74
N HIS A 549 -4.88 -1.21 -18.69
CA HIS A 549 -4.28 -2.44 -18.18
C HIS A 549 -3.13 -2.95 -19.06
N ILE A 550 -3.27 -2.88 -20.40
CA ILE A 550 -2.21 -3.30 -21.32
C ILE A 550 -1.01 -2.34 -21.24
N ILE A 551 -1.27 -1.04 -21.20
CA ILE A 551 -0.22 -0.02 -21.06
C ILE A 551 0.53 -0.20 -19.72
N ALA A 552 -0.18 -0.46 -18.62
CA ALA A 552 0.44 -0.75 -17.33
C ALA A 552 1.32 -2.01 -17.37
N GLN A 553 0.92 -3.06 -18.11
CA GLN A 553 1.75 -4.24 -18.34
C GLN A 553 3.01 -3.92 -19.13
N LEU A 554 2.89 -3.16 -20.21
CA LEU A 554 4.03 -2.72 -21.04
C LEU A 554 5.01 -1.89 -20.20
N ASP A 555 4.50 -0.97 -19.37
CA ASP A 555 5.30 -0.12 -18.50
C ASP A 555 6.08 -0.93 -17.43
N CYS A 556 5.46 -1.96 -16.83
CA CYS A 556 6.14 -2.87 -15.92
C CYS A 556 7.28 -3.64 -16.63
N LEU A 557 7.02 -4.19 -17.83
CA LEU A 557 8.00 -4.95 -18.59
C LEU A 557 9.14 -4.06 -19.08
N LEU A 558 8.83 -2.84 -19.46
CA LEU A 558 9.80 -1.80 -19.78
C LEU A 558 10.66 -1.43 -18.58
N SER A 559 10.05 -1.30 -17.39
CA SER A 559 10.75 -1.06 -16.12
C SER A 559 11.76 -2.18 -15.83
N PHE A 560 11.41 -3.44 -16.06
CA PHE A 560 12.33 -4.57 -15.91
C PHE A 560 13.50 -4.51 -16.89
N ALA A 561 13.24 -4.14 -18.15
CA ALA A 561 14.30 -4.00 -19.15
C ALA A 561 15.28 -2.87 -18.79
N LYS A 562 14.77 -1.72 -18.35
CA LYS A 562 15.59 -0.59 -17.88
C LYS A 562 16.46 -0.98 -16.68
N THR A 563 15.86 -1.62 -15.68
CA THR A 563 16.57 -2.09 -14.48
C THR A 563 17.63 -3.12 -14.84
N ALA A 564 17.33 -4.03 -15.78
CA ALA A 564 18.28 -5.05 -16.24
C ALA A 564 19.49 -4.43 -16.95
N GLU A 565 19.30 -3.40 -17.75
CA GLU A 565 20.38 -2.68 -18.44
C GLU A 565 21.25 -1.89 -17.42
N GLU A 566 20.60 -1.15 -16.51
CA GLU A 566 21.27 -0.33 -15.50
C GLU A 566 22.15 -1.17 -14.58
N HIS A 567 21.66 -2.33 -14.12
CA HIS A 567 22.31 -3.16 -13.11
C HIS A 567 22.92 -4.46 -13.68
N ARG A 568 22.95 -4.63 -15.00
CA ARG A 568 23.51 -5.83 -15.68
C ARG A 568 22.88 -7.12 -15.15
N TYR A 569 21.55 -7.17 -15.11
CA TYR A 569 20.80 -8.38 -14.78
C TYR A 569 20.67 -9.29 -16.00
N VAL A 570 20.53 -10.58 -15.74
CA VAL A 570 20.43 -11.61 -16.78
C VAL A 570 19.07 -12.27 -16.80
N ARG A 571 18.69 -12.80 -17.98
CA ARG A 571 17.46 -13.58 -18.12
C ARG A 571 17.57 -14.88 -17.33
N PRO A 572 16.67 -15.18 -16.35
CA PRO A 572 16.61 -16.46 -15.67
C PRO A 572 15.96 -17.51 -16.56
N GLN A 573 16.37 -18.79 -16.39
CA GLN A 573 15.66 -19.95 -16.91
C GLN A 573 14.67 -20.43 -15.87
N VAL A 574 13.37 -20.38 -16.18
CA VAL A 574 12.30 -20.83 -15.26
C VAL A 574 11.82 -22.22 -15.70
N LEU A 575 11.73 -23.15 -14.75
CA LEU A 575 11.42 -24.55 -15.00
C LEU A 575 10.14 -24.97 -14.26
N GLN A 576 9.14 -25.50 -14.98
CA GLN A 576 7.83 -25.84 -14.39
C GLN A 576 7.91 -27.05 -13.47
N ASP A 577 8.59 -28.11 -13.89
CA ASP A 577 8.54 -29.42 -13.23
C ASP A 577 9.74 -29.67 -12.31
N ASP A 578 10.90 -29.11 -12.61
CA ASP A 578 12.11 -29.32 -11.84
C ASP A 578 12.07 -28.61 -10.50
N ILE A 579 12.62 -29.25 -9.47
CA ILE A 579 12.76 -28.69 -8.12
C ILE A 579 14.24 -28.31 -7.93
N VAL A 580 14.67 -27.23 -8.59
CA VAL A 580 16.04 -26.74 -8.54
C VAL A 580 16.09 -25.24 -8.34
N ILE A 581 17.11 -24.77 -7.62
CA ILE A 581 17.54 -23.37 -7.57
C ILE A 581 19.06 -23.40 -7.78
N ASP A 582 19.52 -23.00 -8.96
CA ASP A 582 20.93 -22.89 -9.32
C ASP A 582 21.22 -21.45 -9.75
N ILE A 583 21.82 -20.69 -8.85
CA ILE A 583 22.17 -19.28 -9.04
C ILE A 583 23.70 -19.21 -9.05
N ARG A 584 24.28 -18.69 -10.13
CA ARG A 584 25.71 -18.46 -10.27
C ARG A 584 26.02 -16.98 -10.15
N GLN A 585 27.01 -16.67 -9.32
CA GLN A 585 27.47 -15.31 -9.04
C GLN A 585 26.30 -14.37 -8.71
N GLY A 586 25.36 -14.85 -7.85
CA GLY A 586 24.22 -14.09 -7.40
C GLY A 586 24.62 -12.87 -6.57
N ARG A 587 23.93 -11.75 -6.75
CA ARG A 587 24.10 -10.49 -6.02
C ARG A 587 22.80 -10.09 -5.34
N HIS A 588 22.89 -9.32 -4.26
CA HIS A 588 21.70 -8.84 -3.56
C HIS A 588 21.17 -7.56 -4.23
N PRO A 589 19.96 -7.54 -4.84
CA PRO A 589 19.51 -6.44 -5.67
C PRO A 589 19.45 -5.09 -4.94
N VAL A 590 19.08 -5.09 -3.66
CA VAL A 590 18.95 -3.85 -2.88
C VAL A 590 20.30 -3.40 -2.32
N ILE A 591 21.11 -4.33 -1.78
CA ILE A 591 22.39 -3.95 -1.17
C ILE A 591 23.36 -3.43 -2.24
N GLU A 592 23.42 -4.07 -3.42
CA GLU A 592 24.35 -3.63 -4.48
C GLU A 592 24.08 -2.21 -4.96
N THR A 593 22.82 -1.75 -4.96
CA THR A 593 22.45 -0.39 -5.36
C THR A 593 22.77 0.67 -4.31
N GLN A 594 23.00 0.26 -3.06
CA GLN A 594 23.34 1.16 -1.96
C GLN A 594 24.84 1.21 -1.63
N MET A 595 25.65 0.41 -2.31
CA MET A 595 27.08 0.39 -2.04
C MET A 595 27.75 1.70 -2.47
N PRO A 596 28.73 2.19 -1.70
CA PRO A 596 29.50 3.37 -2.07
C PRO A 596 30.19 3.20 -3.44
N ILE A 597 30.38 4.30 -4.14
CA ILE A 597 31.07 4.33 -5.44
C ILE A 597 32.49 3.74 -5.28
N GLY A 598 32.80 2.71 -6.06
CA GLY A 598 34.08 2.01 -6.03
C GLY A 598 34.10 0.72 -5.19
N GLU A 599 33.06 0.44 -4.44
CA GLU A 599 32.84 -0.85 -3.80
C GLU A 599 31.91 -1.73 -4.65
N SER A 600 32.17 -3.02 -4.69
CA SER A 600 31.32 -3.99 -5.40
C SER A 600 30.81 -5.06 -4.45
N TYR A 601 29.58 -5.50 -4.69
CA TYR A 601 29.00 -6.63 -3.96
C TYR A 601 29.78 -7.92 -4.27
N VAL A 602 30.07 -8.73 -3.25
CA VAL A 602 30.73 -10.03 -3.44
C VAL A 602 29.70 -11.06 -3.87
N PRO A 603 29.74 -11.52 -5.13
CA PRO A 603 28.74 -12.46 -5.63
C PRO A 603 28.96 -13.87 -5.07
N ASN A 604 27.89 -14.64 -4.95
CA ASN A 604 27.91 -15.99 -4.39
C ASN A 604 27.07 -16.98 -5.21
N ASP A 605 27.52 -18.24 -5.26
CA ASP A 605 26.81 -19.35 -5.90
C ASP A 605 25.88 -20.04 -4.90
N ILE A 606 24.66 -20.33 -5.33
CA ILE A 606 23.68 -21.08 -4.55
C ILE A 606 23.13 -22.22 -5.42
N TYR A 607 23.19 -23.43 -4.86
CA TYR A 607 22.60 -24.62 -5.49
C TYR A 607 21.74 -25.37 -4.49
N LEU A 608 20.48 -25.61 -4.85
CA LEU A 608 19.53 -26.41 -4.08
C LEU A 608 18.74 -27.29 -5.05
N ASP A 609 18.57 -28.56 -4.71
CA ASP A 609 17.72 -29.50 -5.44
C ASP A 609 17.00 -30.48 -4.47
N ASP A 610 16.16 -31.35 -4.99
CA ASP A 610 15.45 -32.38 -4.22
C ASP A 610 16.24 -33.68 -4.06
N LYS A 611 17.39 -33.83 -4.73
CA LYS A 611 18.12 -35.09 -4.83
C LYS A 611 19.43 -35.11 -4.08
N LYS A 612 20.24 -34.07 -4.24
CA LYS A 612 21.63 -34.04 -3.75
C LYS A 612 21.86 -33.01 -2.64
N GLN A 613 21.18 -31.86 -2.73
CA GLN A 613 21.38 -30.73 -1.81
C GLN A 613 20.07 -29.99 -1.57
N GLN A 614 19.25 -30.58 -0.72
CA GLN A 614 17.95 -29.99 -0.34
C GLN A 614 18.13 -28.89 0.70
N ILE A 615 19.02 -29.11 1.67
CA ILE A 615 19.25 -28.20 2.79
C ILE A 615 20.72 -27.78 2.78
N MET A 616 20.93 -26.47 2.86
CA MET A 616 22.24 -25.86 3.01
C MET A 616 22.32 -25.27 4.41
N ILE A 617 23.19 -25.83 5.28
CA ILE A 617 23.53 -25.26 6.59
C ILE A 617 24.67 -24.28 6.38
N ILE A 618 24.46 -23.02 6.79
CA ILE A 618 25.41 -21.93 6.58
C ILE A 618 25.90 -21.44 7.94
N THR A 619 27.18 -21.74 8.26
CA THR A 619 27.82 -21.27 9.48
C THR A 619 28.69 -20.03 9.21
N GLY A 620 29.17 -19.37 10.25
CA GLY A 620 30.05 -18.22 10.17
C GLY A 620 29.69 -17.11 11.14
N PRO A 621 30.53 -16.10 11.29
CA PRO A 621 30.32 -15.04 12.26
C PRO A 621 29.12 -14.13 11.85
N ASN A 622 28.57 -13.45 12.85
CA ASN A 622 27.64 -12.35 12.58
C ASN A 622 28.38 -11.26 11.83
N MET A 623 27.74 -10.48 10.98
CA MET A 623 28.33 -9.51 10.05
C MET A 623 29.04 -10.11 8.83
N ALA A 624 29.21 -11.44 8.73
CA ALA A 624 29.76 -12.06 7.53
C ALA A 624 28.85 -12.01 6.29
N GLY A 625 27.57 -11.68 6.49
CA GLY A 625 26.59 -11.54 5.39
C GLY A 625 25.70 -12.76 5.20
N LYS A 626 25.54 -13.65 6.19
CA LYS A 626 24.64 -14.81 6.13
C LYS A 626 23.21 -14.42 5.78
N SER A 627 22.62 -13.48 6.54
CA SER A 627 21.25 -12.99 6.34
C SER A 627 21.05 -12.33 4.97
N ALA A 628 22.05 -11.59 4.48
CA ALA A 628 22.02 -10.99 3.14
C ALA A 628 21.98 -12.08 2.05
N LEU A 629 22.75 -13.17 2.21
CA LEU A 629 22.77 -14.30 1.29
C LEU A 629 21.42 -15.04 1.23
N LEU A 630 20.78 -15.24 2.38
CA LEU A 630 19.46 -15.84 2.45
C LEU A 630 18.44 -14.97 1.69
N ARG A 631 18.37 -13.67 2.03
CA ARG A 631 17.47 -12.71 1.38
C ARG A 631 17.75 -12.62 -0.13
N GLN A 632 19.03 -12.55 -0.55
CA GLN A 632 19.44 -12.57 -1.96
C GLN A 632 18.80 -13.74 -2.73
N THR A 633 18.86 -14.95 -2.17
CA THR A 633 18.32 -16.15 -2.82
C THR A 633 16.81 -16.06 -3.00
N ALA A 634 16.09 -15.61 -1.97
CA ALA A 634 14.65 -15.41 -2.05
C ALA A 634 14.26 -14.31 -3.04
N LEU A 635 14.97 -13.17 -3.03
CA LEU A 635 14.71 -12.06 -3.93
C LEU A 635 14.97 -12.43 -5.39
N ILE A 636 16.06 -13.13 -5.70
CA ILE A 636 16.35 -13.63 -7.06
C ILE A 636 15.26 -14.60 -7.52
N THR A 637 14.82 -15.51 -6.64
CA THR A 637 13.74 -16.45 -6.95
C THR A 637 12.42 -15.73 -7.21
N LEU A 638 12.09 -14.72 -6.40
CA LEU A 638 10.90 -13.90 -6.56
C LEU A 638 10.96 -13.09 -7.85
N MET A 639 12.09 -12.43 -8.14
CA MET A 639 12.31 -11.67 -9.37
C MET A 639 12.13 -12.54 -10.61
N ALA A 640 12.66 -13.77 -10.62
CA ALA A 640 12.44 -14.71 -11.71
C ALA A 640 10.94 -15.01 -11.90
N GLN A 641 10.19 -15.23 -10.82
CA GLN A 641 8.75 -15.58 -10.89
C GLN A 641 7.80 -14.40 -11.14
N ILE A 642 8.27 -13.17 -11.05
CA ILE A 642 7.51 -12.01 -11.56
C ILE A 642 7.77 -11.74 -13.05
N GLY A 643 8.74 -12.42 -13.66
CA GLY A 643 9.15 -12.23 -15.06
C GLY A 643 10.18 -11.13 -15.24
N SER A 644 10.97 -10.83 -14.21
CA SER A 644 12.10 -9.89 -14.26
C SER A 644 13.42 -10.62 -14.53
N TYR A 645 14.38 -9.92 -15.10
CA TYR A 645 15.78 -10.33 -15.10
C TYR A 645 16.35 -10.26 -13.69
N VAL A 646 17.40 -11.03 -13.41
CA VAL A 646 17.92 -11.27 -12.06
C VAL A 646 19.40 -10.88 -11.93
N PRO A 647 19.84 -10.42 -10.74
CA PRO A 647 21.21 -10.04 -10.43
C PRO A 647 22.12 -11.27 -10.27
N ALA A 648 22.47 -11.93 -11.36
CA ALA A 648 23.34 -13.11 -11.37
C ALA A 648 24.13 -13.17 -12.69
N GLU A 649 25.10 -14.08 -12.80
CA GLU A 649 25.70 -14.47 -14.07
C GLU A 649 24.82 -15.44 -14.84
N SER A 650 24.17 -16.37 -14.12
CA SER A 650 23.12 -17.23 -14.65
C SER A 650 22.23 -17.72 -13.51
N ALA A 651 20.95 -17.99 -13.82
CA ALA A 651 20.01 -18.53 -12.85
C ALA A 651 19.06 -19.56 -13.50
N LYS A 652 18.93 -20.73 -12.86
CA LYS A 652 17.91 -21.75 -13.20
C LYS A 652 17.01 -21.93 -11.99
N ILE A 653 15.76 -21.58 -12.14
CA ILE A 653 14.81 -21.54 -11.04
C ILE A 653 13.61 -22.45 -11.36
N GLY A 654 13.52 -23.55 -10.65
CA GLY A 654 12.30 -24.38 -10.63
C GLY A 654 11.20 -23.66 -9.85
N ILE A 655 9.98 -23.67 -10.38
CA ILE A 655 8.84 -22.98 -9.78
C ILE A 655 8.72 -23.27 -8.28
N VAL A 656 8.64 -22.19 -7.51
CA VAL A 656 8.40 -22.18 -6.06
C VAL A 656 6.93 -21.84 -5.84
N ASP A 657 6.26 -22.58 -4.96
CA ASP A 657 4.85 -22.33 -4.63
C ASP A 657 4.68 -21.42 -3.39
N LYS A 658 5.67 -21.44 -2.49
CA LYS A 658 5.69 -20.62 -1.27
C LYS A 658 7.13 -20.23 -0.93
N ILE A 659 7.31 -18.99 -0.49
CA ILE A 659 8.57 -18.53 0.08
C ILE A 659 8.30 -18.19 1.54
N PHE A 660 9.06 -18.82 2.44
CA PHE A 660 9.01 -18.59 3.86
C PHE A 660 10.35 -18.06 4.37
N THR A 661 10.30 -17.01 5.17
CA THR A 661 11.48 -16.46 5.79
C THR A 661 11.30 -16.29 7.28
N ARG A 662 12.30 -16.72 8.03
CA ARG A 662 12.51 -16.35 9.41
C ARG A 662 13.91 -15.73 9.50
N VAL A 663 13.99 -14.43 9.19
CA VAL A 663 15.24 -13.64 9.12
C VAL A 663 15.08 -12.37 9.95
N GLY A 664 15.99 -12.18 10.91
CA GLY A 664 15.97 -11.03 11.82
C GLY A 664 15.07 -11.20 13.03
N ALA A 665 15.39 -10.52 14.14
CA ALA A 665 14.55 -10.46 15.33
C ALA A 665 13.48 -9.39 15.14
N SER A 666 12.21 -9.76 15.15
CA SER A 666 11.11 -8.81 15.25
C SER A 666 10.69 -8.69 16.71
N ASP A 667 11.18 -7.66 17.39
CA ASP A 667 10.69 -7.33 18.72
C ASP A 667 9.27 -6.77 18.62
N ASN A 668 8.28 -7.57 18.94
CA ASN A 668 6.89 -7.12 19.02
C ASN A 668 6.55 -6.73 20.46
N ILE A 669 7.25 -5.71 20.97
CA ILE A 669 7.09 -5.20 22.36
C ILE A 669 5.65 -4.78 22.64
N SER A 670 4.89 -4.41 21.59
CA SER A 670 3.51 -3.93 21.73
C SER A 670 2.48 -4.99 22.15
N MET A 671 2.79 -6.28 22.02
CA MET A 671 1.90 -7.39 22.38
C MET A 671 2.32 -8.13 23.66
N GLY A 672 3.46 -7.77 24.27
CA GLY A 672 3.96 -8.40 25.50
C GLY A 672 4.41 -9.87 25.30
N GLU A 673 4.60 -10.31 24.06
CA GLU A 673 5.07 -11.65 23.74
C GLU A 673 6.59 -11.73 23.85
N SER A 674 7.11 -12.83 24.39
CA SER A 674 8.53 -13.12 24.39
C SER A 674 9.05 -13.25 22.95
N THR A 675 10.23 -12.69 22.66
CA THR A 675 10.91 -12.82 21.35
C THR A 675 11.04 -14.27 20.91
N PHE A 676 11.27 -15.18 21.85
CA PHE A 676 11.33 -16.62 21.60
C PHE A 676 9.96 -17.20 21.20
N MET A 677 8.86 -16.75 21.85
CA MET A 677 7.51 -17.21 21.50
C MET A 677 7.12 -16.76 20.07
N VAL A 678 7.45 -15.53 19.69
CA VAL A 678 7.25 -15.03 18.33
C VAL A 678 8.05 -15.88 17.33
N GLU A 679 9.31 -16.16 17.63
CA GLU A 679 10.18 -17.00 16.81
C GLU A 679 9.60 -18.41 16.61
N MET A 680 9.12 -19.04 17.68
CA MET A 680 8.52 -20.37 17.60
C MET A 680 7.18 -20.37 16.86
N THR A 681 6.38 -19.32 16.99
CA THR A 681 5.14 -19.16 16.26
C THR A 681 5.37 -19.02 14.76
N GLU A 682 6.39 -18.24 14.36
CA GLU A 682 6.80 -18.10 12.95
C GLU A 682 7.31 -19.44 12.39
N ALA A 683 8.18 -20.13 13.13
CA ALA A 683 8.68 -21.46 12.76
C ALA A 683 7.55 -22.49 12.64
N ALA A 684 6.59 -22.51 13.58
CA ALA A 684 5.43 -23.37 13.52
C ALA A 684 4.53 -23.09 12.31
N ASN A 685 4.31 -21.81 11.98
CA ASN A 685 3.57 -21.43 10.76
C ASN A 685 4.27 -21.96 9.49
N ILE A 686 5.59 -21.85 9.41
CA ILE A 686 6.37 -22.40 8.30
C ILE A 686 6.18 -23.91 8.22
N LEU A 687 6.47 -24.65 9.30
CA LEU A 687 6.46 -26.12 9.31
C LEU A 687 5.08 -26.73 9.02
N ASN A 688 4.00 -26.07 9.45
CA ASN A 688 2.64 -26.50 9.19
C ASN A 688 2.17 -26.23 7.74
N ASN A 689 2.81 -25.31 7.03
CA ASN A 689 2.38 -24.87 5.70
C ASN A 689 3.37 -25.21 4.58
N VAL A 690 4.55 -25.73 4.90
CA VAL A 690 5.61 -26.04 3.93
C VAL A 690 5.19 -27.15 2.96
N THR A 691 5.70 -27.12 1.73
CA THR A 691 5.55 -28.14 0.68
C THR A 691 6.91 -28.48 0.09
N PRO A 692 7.05 -29.55 -0.69
CA PRO A 692 8.30 -29.88 -1.38
C PRO A 692 8.77 -28.80 -2.37
N ARG A 693 7.86 -27.99 -2.88
CA ARG A 693 8.18 -26.87 -3.80
C ARG A 693 8.47 -25.56 -3.10
N SER A 694 8.38 -25.51 -1.79
CA SER A 694 8.64 -24.28 -1.02
C SER A 694 10.14 -23.98 -0.95
N LEU A 695 10.46 -22.68 -0.80
CA LEU A 695 11.76 -22.17 -0.40
C LEU A 695 11.66 -21.67 1.04
N VAL A 696 12.50 -22.22 1.92
CA VAL A 696 12.51 -21.87 3.35
C VAL A 696 13.85 -21.27 3.74
N LEU A 697 13.80 -20.14 4.45
CA LEU A 697 14.97 -19.42 4.94
C LEU A 697 14.91 -19.26 6.45
N PHE A 698 15.79 -19.96 7.17
CA PHE A 698 15.94 -19.80 8.60
C PHE A 698 17.25 -19.07 8.92
N ASP A 699 17.16 -18.02 9.71
CA ASP A 699 18.33 -17.27 10.19
C ASP A 699 18.37 -17.25 11.71
N GLU A 700 19.38 -17.89 12.26
CA GLU A 700 19.72 -17.94 13.68
C GLU A 700 18.57 -18.41 14.59
N LEU A 701 17.84 -19.43 14.15
CA LEU A 701 16.73 -20.02 14.91
C LEU A 701 17.22 -20.66 16.23
N GLY A 702 16.47 -20.43 17.33
CA GLY A 702 16.77 -20.99 18.65
C GLY A 702 17.59 -20.08 19.57
N ARG A 703 17.86 -18.83 19.17
CA ARG A 703 18.66 -17.89 20.00
C ARG A 703 17.98 -17.38 21.26
N GLY A 704 16.65 -17.41 21.29
CA GLY A 704 15.87 -16.84 22.37
C GLY A 704 15.75 -17.71 23.65
N THR A 705 16.44 -18.86 23.70
CA THR A 705 16.37 -19.82 24.81
C THR A 705 17.78 -20.32 25.20
N SER A 706 17.85 -21.34 26.07
CA SER A 706 19.14 -21.94 26.42
C SER A 706 19.83 -22.54 25.19
N THR A 707 21.15 -22.58 25.18
CA THR A 707 21.92 -23.06 24.03
C THR A 707 21.54 -24.48 23.60
N TYR A 708 21.39 -25.39 24.57
CA TYR A 708 21.03 -26.78 24.26
C TYR A 708 19.61 -26.97 23.77
N ASP A 709 18.65 -26.22 24.34
CA ASP A 709 17.26 -26.21 23.82
C ASP A 709 17.24 -25.65 22.39
N GLY A 710 17.96 -24.57 22.12
CA GLY A 710 18.06 -23.96 20.82
C GLY A 710 18.65 -24.91 19.77
N ILE A 711 19.77 -25.58 20.08
CA ILE A 711 20.39 -26.59 19.22
C ILE A 711 19.40 -27.76 18.97
N SER A 712 18.75 -28.26 20.01
CA SER A 712 17.83 -29.40 19.91
C SER A 712 16.65 -29.09 19.00
N ILE A 713 16.05 -27.89 19.13
CA ILE A 713 14.96 -27.42 18.27
C ILE A 713 15.43 -27.25 16.82
N ALA A 714 16.59 -26.59 16.63
CA ALA A 714 17.14 -26.37 15.29
C ALA A 714 17.45 -27.69 14.58
N TRP A 715 18.06 -28.65 15.29
CA TRP A 715 18.34 -29.98 14.77
C TRP A 715 17.06 -30.72 14.37
N ALA A 716 16.07 -30.77 15.26
CA ALA A 716 14.80 -31.46 15.00
C ALA A 716 14.04 -30.84 13.81
N ILE A 717 14.10 -29.52 13.62
CA ILE A 717 13.48 -28.85 12.48
C ILE A 717 14.19 -29.22 11.18
N VAL A 718 15.50 -29.21 11.12
CA VAL A 718 16.28 -29.56 9.94
C VAL A 718 16.04 -31.03 9.58
N GLU A 719 16.05 -31.94 10.57
CA GLU A 719 15.73 -33.36 10.40
C GLU A 719 14.30 -33.57 9.87
N TYR A 720 13.31 -32.89 10.44
CA TYR A 720 11.91 -32.92 9.99
C TYR A 720 11.78 -32.51 8.51
N LEU A 721 12.41 -31.42 8.11
CA LEU A 721 12.41 -30.95 6.72
C LEU A 721 13.13 -31.93 5.77
N HIS A 722 14.13 -32.64 6.25
CA HIS A 722 14.84 -33.65 5.44
C HIS A 722 14.04 -34.95 5.30
N GLU A 723 13.48 -35.47 6.40
CA GLU A 723 12.90 -36.79 6.45
C GLU A 723 11.43 -36.85 5.99
N GLN A 724 10.66 -35.76 6.20
CA GLN A 724 9.23 -35.78 5.88
C GLN A 724 8.98 -35.44 4.40
N PRO A 725 8.50 -36.36 3.57
CA PRO A 725 8.33 -36.12 2.13
C PRO A 725 7.39 -34.96 1.80
N ARG A 726 6.42 -34.66 2.67
CA ARG A 726 5.48 -33.55 2.49
C ARG A 726 6.10 -32.19 2.81
N ALA A 727 7.18 -32.18 3.60
CA ALA A 727 7.86 -30.99 4.06
C ALA A 727 9.26 -30.84 3.45
N ALA A 728 9.65 -31.67 2.46
CA ALA A 728 11.00 -31.74 1.88
C ALA A 728 11.33 -30.50 1.03
N ALA A 729 11.23 -29.31 1.62
CA ALA A 729 11.49 -28.03 0.97
C ALA A 729 12.98 -27.74 0.77
N ARG A 730 13.27 -26.94 -0.24
CA ARG A 730 14.61 -26.34 -0.42
C ARG A 730 14.86 -25.34 0.70
N THR A 731 15.91 -25.55 1.48
CA THR A 731 16.12 -24.81 2.73
C THR A 731 17.52 -24.24 2.81
N LEU A 732 17.61 -22.97 3.13
CA LEU A 732 18.82 -22.32 3.60
C LEU A 732 18.69 -22.08 5.11
N PHE A 733 19.60 -22.64 5.88
CA PHE A 733 19.60 -22.58 7.34
C PHE A 733 20.90 -21.93 7.83
N ALA A 734 20.84 -20.64 8.11
CA ALA A 734 21.97 -19.91 8.69
C ALA A 734 21.96 -20.05 10.21
N THR A 735 23.09 -20.42 10.79
CA THR A 735 23.21 -20.64 12.23
C THR A 735 24.62 -20.32 12.74
N HIS A 736 24.70 -20.13 14.05
CA HIS A 736 25.96 -20.08 14.79
C HIS A 736 26.23 -21.37 15.56
N TYR A 737 25.31 -22.35 15.52
CA TYR A 737 25.48 -23.66 16.14
C TYR A 737 26.35 -24.55 15.25
N HIS A 738 27.61 -24.76 15.65
CA HIS A 738 28.56 -25.57 14.92
C HIS A 738 28.22 -27.07 14.96
N GLU A 739 27.45 -27.47 15.95
CA GLU A 739 26.98 -28.84 16.14
C GLU A 739 26.11 -29.30 14.96
N LEU A 740 25.38 -28.42 14.32
CA LEU A 740 24.59 -28.76 13.14
C LEU A 740 25.45 -29.18 11.94
N ASN A 741 26.76 -28.90 11.94
CA ASN A 741 27.66 -29.38 10.90
C ASN A 741 27.76 -30.92 10.87
N GLU A 742 27.52 -31.61 11.99
CA GLU A 742 27.52 -33.07 12.06
C GLU A 742 26.38 -33.71 11.25
N MET A 743 25.31 -32.96 10.97
CA MET A 743 24.15 -33.46 10.21
C MET A 743 24.52 -33.91 8.79
N GLU A 744 25.52 -33.29 8.15
CA GLU A 744 25.97 -33.70 6.81
C GLU A 744 26.45 -35.15 6.77
N LYS A 745 27.00 -35.68 7.86
CA LYS A 745 27.49 -37.05 7.96
C LYS A 745 26.34 -38.06 7.99
N ASN A 746 25.24 -37.69 8.58
CA ASN A 746 24.09 -38.58 8.81
C ASN A 746 23.01 -38.42 7.75
N PHE A 747 22.91 -37.26 7.06
CA PHE A 747 21.83 -36.95 6.11
C PHE A 747 22.40 -36.61 4.73
N THR A 748 22.01 -37.37 3.72
CA THR A 748 22.63 -37.31 2.38
C THR A 748 22.39 -36.01 1.62
N ARG A 749 21.20 -35.37 1.83
CA ARG A 749 20.77 -34.16 1.14
C ARG A 749 21.06 -32.87 1.93
N ILE A 750 21.74 -32.98 3.07
CA ILE A 750 22.21 -31.82 3.85
C ILE A 750 23.67 -31.53 3.47
N LYS A 751 24.00 -30.28 3.26
CA LYS A 751 25.33 -29.83 2.91
C LYS A 751 25.76 -28.61 3.73
N ASN A 752 26.99 -28.65 4.25
CA ASN A 752 27.54 -27.59 5.07
C ASN A 752 28.30 -26.57 4.23
N TYR A 753 28.11 -25.32 4.57
CA TYR A 753 28.80 -24.18 4.02
C TYR A 753 29.19 -23.20 5.11
N ASN A 754 30.18 -22.37 4.83
CA ASN A 754 30.52 -21.27 5.70
C ASN A 754 30.76 -19.99 4.89
N VAL A 755 30.54 -18.85 5.53
CA VAL A 755 30.92 -17.56 4.94
C VAL A 755 32.32 -17.24 5.39
N SER A 756 33.26 -17.25 4.43
CA SER A 756 34.68 -17.19 4.70
C SER A 756 35.12 -15.86 5.31
N VAL A 757 36.09 -16.00 6.22
CA VAL A 757 36.70 -14.92 6.96
C VAL A 757 38.23 -15.15 6.92
N LYS A 758 39.02 -14.10 6.70
CA LYS A 758 40.47 -14.18 6.71
C LYS A 758 41.03 -13.38 7.88
N GLU A 759 41.84 -14.02 8.67
CA GLU A 759 42.61 -13.33 9.71
C GLU A 759 43.97 -12.88 9.16
N MET A 760 44.26 -11.58 9.24
CA MET A 760 45.50 -10.98 8.85
C MET A 760 45.97 -10.01 9.93
N ASN A 761 47.18 -10.27 10.51
CA ASN A 761 47.79 -9.41 11.54
C ASN A 761 46.87 -9.13 12.75
N GLY A 762 46.13 -10.14 13.21
CA GLY A 762 45.15 -10.00 14.33
C GLY A 762 43.92 -9.17 14.00
N LYS A 763 43.66 -8.90 12.70
CA LYS A 763 42.44 -8.30 12.21
C LYS A 763 41.66 -9.31 11.38
N VAL A 764 40.35 -9.38 11.63
CA VAL A 764 39.44 -10.23 10.88
C VAL A 764 38.91 -9.44 9.69
N ILE A 765 39.05 -9.97 8.50
CA ILE A 765 38.55 -9.46 7.23
C ILE A 765 37.43 -10.38 6.78
N PHE A 766 36.22 -9.86 6.66
CA PHE A 766 35.07 -10.60 6.16
C PHE A 766 35.14 -10.65 4.63
N LEU A 767 35.42 -11.84 4.07
CA LEU A 767 35.52 -12.04 2.63
C LEU A 767 34.14 -12.10 1.99
N ARG A 768 33.07 -12.35 2.77
CA ARG A 768 31.66 -12.46 2.34
C ARG A 768 31.46 -13.50 1.23
N ARG A 769 32.35 -14.48 1.14
CA ARG A 769 32.31 -15.55 0.14
C ARG A 769 31.82 -16.84 0.78
N LEU A 770 30.87 -17.48 0.12
CA LEU A 770 30.33 -18.77 0.53
C LEU A 770 31.29 -19.89 0.09
N GLU A 771 31.73 -20.69 1.04
CA GLU A 771 32.67 -21.80 0.79
C GLU A 771 32.12 -23.11 1.35
N ARG A 772 32.45 -24.22 0.72
CA ARG A 772 32.05 -25.56 1.14
C ARG A 772 32.72 -25.96 2.44
N GLY A 773 31.97 -26.55 3.39
CA GLY A 773 32.41 -26.99 4.71
C GLY A 773 31.91 -26.11 5.83
N GLY A 774 31.91 -26.61 7.06
CA GLY A 774 31.53 -25.86 8.27
C GLY A 774 32.66 -25.01 8.81
N SER A 775 32.36 -23.94 9.54
CA SER A 775 33.32 -23.18 10.34
C SER A 775 33.42 -23.79 11.74
N GLU A 776 34.64 -24.00 12.23
CA GLU A 776 34.87 -24.54 13.58
C GLU A 776 35.15 -23.43 14.61
N HIS A 777 35.35 -22.18 14.18
CA HIS A 777 35.79 -21.10 15.07
C HIS A 777 34.71 -20.02 15.24
N SER A 778 34.57 -19.53 16.46
CA SER A 778 33.73 -18.41 16.81
C SER A 778 34.49 -17.09 16.71
N PHE A 779 33.94 -16.08 16.03
CA PHE A 779 34.61 -14.77 15.86
C PHE A 779 33.92 -13.64 16.67
N GLY A 780 33.08 -13.98 17.66
CA GLY A 780 32.33 -13.01 18.44
C GLY A 780 33.20 -11.96 19.15
N ILE A 781 34.32 -12.36 19.73
CA ILE A 781 35.25 -11.45 20.40
C ILE A 781 35.91 -10.50 19.40
N HIS A 782 36.24 -10.96 18.18
CA HIS A 782 36.75 -10.10 17.12
C HIS A 782 35.72 -9.05 16.66
N VAL A 783 34.47 -9.41 16.56
CA VAL A 783 33.38 -8.47 16.27
C VAL A 783 33.25 -7.41 17.37
N ALA A 784 33.32 -7.82 18.64
CA ALA A 784 33.33 -6.90 19.78
C ALA A 784 34.54 -5.92 19.72
N GLN A 785 35.68 -6.37 19.27
CA GLN A 785 36.88 -5.54 19.05
C GLN A 785 36.64 -4.50 17.93
N ILE A 786 36.04 -4.92 16.80
CA ILE A 786 35.71 -4.04 15.68
C ILE A 786 34.65 -2.99 16.12
N ALA A 787 33.69 -3.37 16.97
CA ALA A 787 32.70 -2.47 17.55
C ALA A 787 33.28 -1.45 18.55
N GLY A 788 34.58 -1.49 18.83
CA GLY A 788 35.22 -0.53 19.71
C GLY A 788 35.20 -0.86 21.19
N MET A 789 34.90 -2.12 21.58
CA MET A 789 34.89 -2.53 22.97
C MET A 789 36.27 -2.33 23.65
N PRO A 790 36.34 -1.90 24.92
CA PRO A 790 37.62 -1.68 25.62
C PRO A 790 38.57 -2.88 25.56
N LYS A 791 39.88 -2.65 25.26
CA LYS A 791 40.91 -3.70 25.11
C LYS A 791 41.00 -4.62 26.32
N SER A 792 40.81 -4.10 27.54
CA SER A 792 40.82 -4.90 28.78
C SER A 792 39.73 -5.99 28.78
N ILE A 793 38.52 -5.65 28.30
CA ILE A 793 37.41 -6.60 28.20
C ILE A 793 37.72 -7.64 27.11
N ILE A 794 38.21 -7.22 25.96
CA ILE A 794 38.61 -8.12 24.86
C ILE A 794 39.68 -9.13 25.31
N ASN A 795 40.74 -8.64 25.99
CA ASN A 795 41.80 -9.52 26.47
C ASN A 795 41.26 -10.53 27.51
N ARG A 796 40.40 -10.08 28.43
CA ARG A 796 39.78 -10.98 29.41
C ARG A 796 38.86 -12.00 28.76
N ALA A 797 38.02 -11.58 27.80
CA ALA A 797 37.16 -12.48 27.04
C ALA A 797 37.94 -13.56 26.28
N ASN A 798 39.07 -13.21 25.64
CA ASN A 798 39.97 -14.18 24.99
C ASN A 798 40.58 -15.18 25.98
N THR A 799 40.89 -14.73 27.19
CA THR A 799 41.41 -15.63 28.25
C THR A 799 40.32 -16.62 28.70
N ILE A 800 39.12 -16.14 28.92
CA ILE A 800 37.96 -16.98 29.33
C ILE A 800 37.61 -17.97 28.21
N LEU A 801 37.59 -17.52 26.93
CA LEU A 801 37.30 -18.40 25.79
C LEU A 801 38.29 -19.57 25.73
N LYS A 802 39.59 -19.29 25.87
CA LYS A 802 40.64 -20.33 25.88
C LYS A 802 40.47 -21.33 27.05
N GLN A 803 40.00 -20.87 28.22
CA GLN A 803 39.72 -21.76 29.34
C GLN A 803 38.52 -22.67 29.04
N LEU A 804 37.39 -22.09 28.50
CA LEU A 804 36.20 -22.85 28.15
C LEU A 804 36.46 -23.85 27.00
N GLU A 805 37.30 -23.50 26.02
CA GLU A 805 37.68 -24.42 24.94
C GLU A 805 38.59 -25.54 25.42
N ALA A 806 39.50 -25.28 26.40
CA ALA A 806 40.33 -26.29 27.02
C ALA A 806 39.53 -27.27 27.90
N ASP A 807 38.52 -26.79 28.64
CA ASP A 807 37.65 -27.62 29.45
C ASP A 807 36.76 -28.51 28.57
N ASN A 808 36.28 -28.00 27.41
CA ASN A 808 35.49 -28.77 26.43
C ASN A 808 36.35 -29.79 25.65
N SER A 809 37.67 -29.59 25.48
CA SER A 809 38.53 -30.59 24.79
C SER A 809 38.72 -31.84 25.65
N GLY A 810 38.55 -31.78 26.99
CA GLY A 810 38.51 -32.94 27.89
C GLY A 810 37.21 -33.74 27.84
N VAL A 811 36.12 -33.07 27.49
CA VAL A 811 34.76 -33.67 27.36
C VAL A 811 34.47 -34.15 25.92
N GLY A 812 35.21 -33.67 24.96
CA GLY A 812 35.03 -33.99 23.51
C GLY A 812 35.19 -35.46 23.13
N ALA A 813 35.87 -36.27 23.94
CA ALA A 813 35.94 -37.73 23.76
C ALA A 813 34.68 -38.45 24.25
N ALA A 814 34.00 -37.92 25.27
CA ALA A 814 32.73 -38.48 25.75
C ALA A 814 31.52 -37.97 24.96
N GLY A 815 31.56 -36.74 24.43
CA GLY A 815 30.52 -36.16 23.57
C GLY A 815 30.47 -36.77 22.16
N LYS A 816 31.60 -37.14 21.57
CA LYS A 816 31.64 -37.86 20.28
C LYS A 816 31.03 -39.26 20.37
N ALA A 817 31.19 -39.95 21.51
CA ALA A 817 30.56 -41.26 21.75
C ALA A 817 29.06 -41.16 21.98
N ALA A 818 28.53 -40.01 22.43
CA ALA A 818 27.08 -39.80 22.61
C ALA A 818 26.37 -39.50 21.30
N VAL A 819 27.00 -38.84 20.34
CA VAL A 819 26.41 -38.51 19.02
C VAL A 819 26.37 -39.74 18.09
N GLU A 820 27.35 -40.67 18.20
CA GLU A 820 27.35 -41.94 17.46
C GLU A 820 26.24 -42.91 17.87
N ASN A 821 25.62 -42.71 19.05
CA ASN A 821 24.58 -43.59 19.59
C ASN A 821 23.13 -43.09 19.38
N ILE A 822 22.88 -42.00 18.68
CA ILE A 822 21.55 -41.44 18.43
C ILE A 822 20.79 -42.12 17.26
N SER A 823 21.35 -43.17 16.70
CA SER A 823 20.77 -43.84 15.52
C SER A 823 19.70 -44.92 15.80
N THR A 824 19.12 -45.00 17.01
CA THR A 824 17.94 -45.86 17.28
C THR A 824 16.96 -45.18 18.22
N PRO A 825 15.66 -45.16 17.90
CA PRO A 825 14.66 -44.64 18.84
C PRO A 825 14.42 -45.68 19.96
N ALA A 826 14.98 -45.40 21.16
CA ALA A 826 14.62 -46.13 22.37
C ALA A 826 13.80 -45.21 23.28
N GLU A 827 12.58 -45.61 23.54
CA GLU A 827 11.69 -45.01 24.52
C GLU A 827 12.35 -44.95 25.93
N GLY A 828 12.38 -43.75 26.49
CA GLY A 828 12.45 -43.54 27.91
C GLY A 828 13.86 -43.52 28.54
N SER A 829 14.64 -42.46 28.33
CA SER A 829 15.69 -42.09 29.27
C SER A 829 15.91 -40.56 29.20
N GLN A 830 15.44 -39.87 30.21
CA GLN A 830 15.69 -38.46 30.48
C GLN A 830 17.17 -38.30 30.86
N LEU A 831 18.02 -37.88 29.92
CA LEU A 831 19.42 -37.54 30.18
C LEU A 831 19.50 -36.16 30.85
N SER A 832 19.75 -36.16 32.13
CA SER A 832 20.12 -34.97 32.92
C SER A 832 21.59 -34.59 32.59
N PHE A 833 21.82 -33.53 31.84
CA PHE A 833 23.13 -32.99 31.52
C PHE A 833 23.45 -31.76 32.41
N PHE A 834 23.51 -31.90 33.71
CA PHE A 834 24.22 -31.01 34.60
C PHE A 834 24.67 -31.82 35.84
N GLN A 835 25.84 -32.45 35.74
CA GLN A 835 26.65 -32.70 36.91
C GLN A 835 27.78 -31.70 36.89
N LEU A 836 27.57 -30.51 37.48
CA LEU A 836 28.66 -29.83 38.19
C LEU A 836 28.92 -30.70 39.41
N ASP A 837 29.89 -31.60 39.35
CA ASP A 837 30.48 -32.29 40.50
C ASP A 837 31.26 -31.25 41.31
N ASP A 838 30.54 -30.38 42.01
CA ASP A 838 31.12 -29.70 43.16
C ASP A 838 31.09 -30.75 44.31
N PRO A 839 32.30 -31.16 44.79
CA PRO A 839 32.39 -32.17 45.86
C PRO A 839 31.57 -31.80 47.08
N VAL A 840 31.40 -30.52 47.37
CA VAL A 840 30.62 -29.99 48.51
C VAL A 840 29.11 -30.21 48.28
N LEU A 841 28.62 -29.95 47.05
CA LEU A 841 27.22 -30.17 46.70
C LEU A 841 26.84 -31.65 46.63
N CYS A 842 27.76 -32.51 46.19
CA CYS A 842 27.59 -33.98 46.23
C CYS A 842 27.54 -34.48 47.64
N GLN A 843 28.39 -34.00 48.57
CA GLN A 843 28.37 -34.36 49.95
C GLN A 843 27.10 -33.91 50.68
N VAL A 844 26.61 -32.72 50.40
CA VAL A 844 25.31 -32.22 50.91
C VAL A 844 24.15 -33.06 50.38
N ARG A 845 24.14 -33.38 49.11
CA ARG A 845 23.13 -34.26 48.49
C ARG A 845 23.09 -35.64 49.18
N ASP A 846 24.25 -36.27 49.33
CA ASP A 846 24.34 -37.59 49.92
C ASP A 846 23.95 -37.59 51.41
N GLU A 847 24.29 -36.58 52.16
CA GLU A 847 23.85 -36.37 53.52
C GLU A 847 22.30 -36.21 53.59
N ILE A 848 21.71 -35.43 52.70
CA ILE A 848 20.25 -35.23 52.67
C ILE A 848 19.53 -36.50 52.23
N LEU A 849 20.01 -37.24 51.25
CA LEU A 849 19.42 -38.49 50.78
C LEU A 849 19.55 -39.62 51.79
N GLY A 850 20.57 -39.61 52.66
CA GLY A 850 20.75 -40.56 53.74
C GLY A 850 19.88 -40.32 54.97
N LEU A 851 19.09 -39.23 55.05
CA LEU A 851 18.25 -38.87 56.17
C LEU A 851 16.90 -39.63 56.18
N ASP A 852 16.64 -40.43 57.21
CA ASP A 852 15.29 -40.98 57.42
C ASP A 852 14.44 -39.97 58.22
N ILE A 853 13.73 -39.13 57.53
CA ILE A 853 12.97 -37.99 58.07
C ILE A 853 11.88 -38.46 59.03
N ASN A 854 11.36 -39.66 58.86
CA ASN A 854 10.27 -40.22 59.78
C ASN A 854 10.72 -40.67 61.15
N ASN A 855 12.03 -40.87 61.27
CA ASN A 855 12.62 -41.37 62.54
C ASN A 855 13.50 -40.37 63.28
N LEU A 856 13.61 -39.15 62.83
CA LEU A 856 14.38 -38.08 63.39
C LEU A 856 13.56 -37.31 64.47
N THR A 857 14.14 -37.12 65.60
CA THR A 857 13.60 -36.17 66.61
C THR A 857 13.89 -34.72 66.16
N PRO A 858 13.08 -33.73 66.65
CA PRO A 858 13.31 -32.31 66.30
C PRO A 858 14.74 -31.79 66.58
N MET A 859 15.35 -32.32 67.64
CA MET A 859 16.70 -31.96 68.07
C MET A 859 17.77 -32.55 67.12
N GLU A 860 17.59 -33.79 66.67
CA GLU A 860 18.46 -34.49 65.74
C GLU A 860 18.33 -33.84 64.31
N ALA A 861 17.12 -33.44 63.92
CA ALA A 861 16.90 -32.70 62.69
C ALA A 861 17.64 -31.35 62.65
N LEU A 862 17.63 -30.64 63.82
CA LEU A 862 18.33 -29.35 63.90
C LEU A 862 19.85 -29.51 63.86
N ASN A 863 20.37 -30.59 64.55
CA ASN A 863 21.79 -30.94 64.46
C ASN A 863 22.22 -31.31 63.03
N LYS A 864 21.44 -32.12 62.33
CA LYS A 864 21.72 -32.48 60.94
C LYS A 864 21.69 -31.29 60.02
N LEU A 865 20.75 -30.35 60.15
CA LEU A 865 20.73 -29.07 59.40
C LEU A 865 21.97 -28.22 59.69
N ASN A 866 22.48 -28.22 60.94
CA ASN A 866 23.70 -27.54 61.28
C ASN A 866 24.96 -28.20 60.69
N ASP A 867 24.98 -29.53 60.63
CA ASP A 867 26.03 -30.30 59.94
C ASP A 867 26.08 -29.96 58.43
N ILE A 868 24.90 -29.99 57.77
CA ILE A 868 24.77 -29.62 56.36
C ILE A 868 25.22 -28.16 56.11
N LYS A 869 24.80 -27.23 57.02
CA LYS A 869 25.25 -25.84 56.96
C LYS A 869 26.78 -25.72 57.08
N THR A 870 27.37 -26.52 57.95
CA THR A 870 28.85 -26.53 58.12
C THR A 870 29.58 -27.05 56.90
N ILE A 871 29.04 -28.05 56.19
CA ILE A 871 29.58 -28.58 54.93
C ILE A 871 29.56 -27.50 53.86
N VAL A 872 28.55 -26.66 53.81
CA VAL A 872 28.44 -25.52 52.85
C VAL A 872 29.32 -24.32 53.23
N GLY A 873 30.07 -24.38 54.30
CA GLY A 873 30.99 -23.32 54.75
C GLY A 873 30.31 -22.17 55.53
N GLY A 874 29.12 -22.38 56.05
CA GLY A 874 28.43 -21.42 56.92
C GLY A 874 28.93 -21.55 58.40
N LYS A 875 29.53 -20.46 58.95
CA LYS A 875 29.78 -20.31 60.38
C LYS A 875 28.51 -20.06 61.10
#